data_8caa1e55b3d942adbc8beaf0aaff83bc
#
_entry.id   8caa1e55b3d942adbc8beaf0aaff83bc
#
_cell.length_a   1.000
_cell.length_b   1.000
_cell.length_c   1.000
_cell.angle_alpha   90.00
_cell.angle_beta   90.00
_cell.angle_gamma   90.00
#
_symmetry.space_group_name_H-M   'P 1'
#
loop_
_entity.id
_entity.type
_entity.pdbx_description
1 polymer ?
#
loop_
_entity_poly.entity_id
_entity_poly.type
_entity_poly.pdbx_seq_one_letter_code
_entity_poly.pdbx_strand_id
1 'polypeptide(L)'
;MQFDRKITITVGATRKATIWKPETLLLSEFWARLGNVHRSTETLSEYRDLPKAKQDELKDVGGFVAGTFKREKRRACDVTGRDIITLDLDNIPAGQTDSILLRLDSLGVGYLVYSTRKHAPEAPRLRVLLPLSRTVTADEYEPIARKAGEIIGLDYCDKTTFEASRMMYFPSCCSDSQYVYRYADKPFVDADGLLAMYTDWRNVTQWAGLTAQSIPRGKTQKDPTEKAGAVGAFCRVYDIPGVIAAYLPDRYLDAGEGRYTYAGGSTTGGAVLYEGGKFLFSHHATDPASGKLCNAFDLVRLHLFGHLDEDAKPDTPTNKLPSFVQMCQTAVQDENVARLMNQERYAQAVEMFAGESNSGLSDSGVLSSEQSVDWMSQMKISPETGKPLKTVENVLLILENDPQLKGIVVFDEFSNRLYVTGRLPWDSSGRRRDWKDADDAGLRCYMEKVYGITGKERITDGFLLYCELHKVNLVQQFLTALPAWDGTARLDRLFIDYLGAADNAYIRAVARKSLCAAVARAMQPGVKYDTMPILVGAQGIGKSTLLRLLGADWFNDSLNTFEGKEACEMIQGSWLIELQELNGLNKSEENAVKQFLSKTDDIYREPYGRRTGRYPRRCVFFGTTNDDEFLRDKTGARRFLPVDCMIQKPTKSVFRDLPNEVSQIWAEALVCWRLGEALYLESAEVAAMAKTVQEEHALHSAKEGIIREFLEKEIPAGWDKLDLATRKNYWNGTFKPVECEYRKRDRVCAVEIWCEALGGDMRYFRRQDAVEINGILSHLEGWEKSKKSLRFGAPYGVQKGCVRCNFGL
;
A
#
# COMPACT_ATOMS: atom_id res chain seq x y z
N MET A 1 -21.54 75.96 -16.16
CA MET A 1 -21.93 75.20 -17.37
C MET A 1 -23.44 75.36 -17.55
N GLN A 2 -23.91 75.49 -18.80
CA GLN A 2 -25.34 75.59 -19.16
C GLN A 2 -25.98 74.19 -18.98
N PHE A 3 -25.27 73.16 -19.46
CA PHE A 3 -25.69 71.75 -19.35
C PHE A 3 -24.97 71.11 -18.18
N ASP A 4 -25.54 71.16 -16.98
CA ASP A 4 -24.97 70.64 -15.76
C ASP A 4 -26.03 69.78 -15.03
N ARG A 5 -25.60 68.55 -14.57
CA ARG A 5 -26.46 67.68 -13.78
C ARG A 5 -25.62 66.95 -12.73
N LYS A 6 -26.32 66.44 -11.73
CA LYS A 6 -25.70 65.47 -10.81
C LYS A 6 -25.41 64.16 -11.52
N ILE A 7 -24.20 63.65 -11.37
CA ILE A 7 -23.73 62.40 -11.85
C ILE A 7 -23.19 61.58 -10.69
N THR A 8 -23.15 60.27 -10.83
CA THR A 8 -22.49 59.43 -9.83
C THR A 8 -21.28 58.75 -10.47
N ILE A 9 -20.14 58.98 -9.80
CA ILE A 9 -18.90 58.26 -10.11
C ILE A 9 -18.53 57.34 -8.93
N THR A 10 -17.90 56.25 -9.19
CA THR A 10 -17.37 55.40 -8.12
C THR A 10 -15.85 55.46 -8.14
N VAL A 11 -15.23 55.83 -6.99
CA VAL A 11 -13.81 56.19 -6.90
C VAL A 11 -13.04 55.18 -6.08
N GLY A 12 -11.85 54.80 -6.57
CA GLY A 12 -10.87 53.96 -5.86
C GLY A 12 -9.56 54.75 -5.70
N ALA A 13 -8.96 54.66 -4.50
CA ALA A 13 -7.69 55.29 -4.20
C ALA A 13 -6.52 54.79 -5.02
N THR A 14 -6.59 53.52 -5.48
CA THR A 14 -5.64 52.89 -6.44
C THR A 14 -6.39 51.91 -7.35
N ARG A 15 -5.76 51.47 -8.42
CA ARG A 15 -6.33 50.41 -9.27
C ARG A 15 -6.62 49.12 -8.54
N LYS A 16 -5.90 48.85 -7.43
CA LYS A 16 -5.99 47.67 -6.59
C LYS A 16 -6.86 47.87 -5.34
N ALA A 17 -7.55 49.02 -5.26
CA ALA A 17 -8.41 49.28 -4.13
C ALA A 17 -9.48 48.18 -3.97
N THR A 18 -9.64 47.73 -2.72
CA THR A 18 -10.68 46.75 -2.36
C THR A 18 -12.02 47.40 -2.11
N ILE A 19 -12.01 48.67 -1.80
CA ILE A 19 -13.20 49.53 -1.55
C ILE A 19 -13.29 50.60 -2.62
N TRP A 20 -14.43 50.72 -3.25
CA TRP A 20 -14.76 51.68 -4.29
C TRP A 20 -15.99 52.44 -3.84
N LYS A 21 -15.83 53.72 -3.54
CA LYS A 21 -16.87 54.54 -2.93
C LYS A 21 -17.64 55.33 -4.00
N PRO A 22 -18.99 55.28 -4.01
CA PRO A 22 -19.77 56.16 -4.86
C PRO A 22 -19.73 57.60 -4.37
N GLU A 23 -19.54 58.53 -5.29
CA GLU A 23 -19.57 59.98 -5.08
C GLU A 23 -20.56 60.60 -6.05
N THR A 24 -21.55 61.33 -5.53
CA THR A 24 -22.50 62.07 -6.37
C THR A 24 -22.12 63.54 -6.32
N LEU A 25 -21.83 64.11 -7.51
CA LEU A 25 -21.36 65.50 -7.65
C LEU A 25 -21.92 66.06 -8.95
N LEU A 26 -21.84 67.43 -9.10
CA LEU A 26 -22.19 68.07 -10.37
C LEU A 26 -21.17 67.74 -11.47
N LEU A 27 -21.61 67.64 -12.70
CA LEU A 27 -20.72 67.39 -13.83
C LEU A 27 -19.63 68.47 -13.92
N SER A 28 -19.95 69.75 -13.66
CA SER A 28 -18.99 70.84 -13.57
C SER A 28 -17.90 70.65 -12.51
N GLU A 29 -18.26 70.14 -11.34
CA GLU A 29 -17.27 69.81 -10.26
C GLU A 29 -16.37 68.68 -10.71
N PHE A 30 -16.91 67.66 -11.39
CA PHE A 30 -16.13 66.55 -11.91
C PHE A 30 -15.18 66.98 -13.01
N TRP A 31 -15.62 67.85 -13.95
CA TRP A 31 -14.75 68.45 -14.96
C TRP A 31 -13.62 69.25 -14.33
N ALA A 32 -13.92 70.08 -13.38
CA ALA A 32 -12.89 70.84 -12.65
C ALA A 32 -11.85 69.91 -11.93
N ARG A 33 -12.32 68.79 -11.35
CA ARG A 33 -11.43 67.78 -10.76
C ARG A 33 -10.50 67.16 -11.78
N LEU A 34 -10.96 66.82 -12.98
CA LEU A 34 -10.17 66.30 -14.09
C LEU A 34 -9.23 67.35 -14.72
N GLY A 35 -9.53 68.65 -14.56
CA GLY A 35 -8.62 69.74 -14.93
C GLY A 35 -7.38 69.85 -14.12
N ASN A 36 -7.45 69.31 -12.87
CA ASN A 36 -6.30 69.36 -11.93
C ASN A 36 -5.45 68.11 -12.06
N VAL A 37 -4.39 68.23 -12.87
CA VAL A 37 -3.48 67.11 -13.19
C VAL A 37 -2.39 66.91 -12.17
N HIS A 38 -2.16 65.66 -11.74
CA HIS A 38 -1.02 65.34 -10.89
C HIS A 38 0.26 65.28 -11.73
N ARG A 39 1.24 66.13 -11.44
CA ARG A 39 2.57 66.13 -12.09
C ARG A 39 3.57 65.44 -11.20
N SER A 40 4.29 64.49 -11.76
CA SER A 40 5.43 63.87 -11.11
C SER A 40 6.77 64.52 -11.49
N THR A 41 7.85 64.10 -10.86
CA THR A 41 9.18 64.75 -11.01
C THR A 41 9.96 64.24 -12.22
N GLU A 42 9.74 63.04 -12.67
CA GLU A 42 10.43 62.41 -13.81
C GLU A 42 9.94 62.98 -15.16
N THR A 43 10.84 62.99 -16.12
CA THR A 43 10.54 63.33 -17.51
C THR A 43 9.85 62.17 -18.21
N LEU A 44 9.18 62.39 -19.37
CA LEU A 44 8.52 61.36 -20.15
C LEU A 44 9.50 60.28 -20.63
N SER A 45 10.72 60.72 -20.98
CA SER A 45 11.78 59.80 -21.41
C SER A 45 12.18 58.86 -20.25
N GLU A 46 12.50 59.42 -19.08
CA GLU A 46 12.85 58.63 -17.90
C GLU A 46 11.70 57.67 -17.51
N TYR A 47 10.46 58.14 -17.57
CA TYR A 47 9.31 57.29 -17.29
C TYR A 47 9.17 56.08 -18.25
N ARG A 48 9.46 56.29 -19.57
CA ARG A 48 9.40 55.24 -20.59
C ARG A 48 10.46 54.18 -20.37
N ASP A 49 11.62 54.56 -19.81
CA ASP A 49 12.75 53.68 -19.51
C ASP A 49 12.59 52.87 -18.23
N LEU A 50 11.65 53.23 -17.37
CA LEU A 50 11.36 52.49 -16.13
C LEU A 50 10.79 51.09 -16.40
N PRO A 51 11.08 50.12 -15.51
CA PRO A 51 10.40 48.83 -15.52
C PRO A 51 8.88 49.00 -15.45
N LYS A 52 8.13 48.12 -16.17
CA LYS A 52 6.64 48.20 -16.26
C LYS A 52 5.96 48.34 -14.91
N ALA A 53 6.40 47.61 -13.87
CA ALA A 53 5.85 47.69 -12.52
C ALA A 53 5.95 49.11 -11.92
N LYS A 54 7.07 49.77 -12.11
CA LYS A 54 7.31 51.15 -11.62
C LYS A 54 6.49 52.18 -12.41
N GLN A 55 6.39 51.98 -13.74
CA GLN A 55 5.47 52.82 -14.57
C GLN A 55 4.01 52.70 -14.10
N ASP A 56 3.57 51.48 -13.77
CA ASP A 56 2.21 51.25 -13.31
C ASP A 56 1.99 51.86 -11.89
N GLU A 57 2.98 51.86 -11.03
CA GLU A 57 2.93 52.54 -9.72
C GLU A 57 2.80 54.07 -9.84
N LEU A 58 3.65 54.69 -10.65
CA LEU A 58 3.62 56.13 -10.87
C LEU A 58 2.36 56.62 -11.62
N LYS A 59 1.75 55.77 -12.42
CA LYS A 59 0.50 56.06 -13.08
C LYS A 59 -0.73 55.98 -12.17
N ASP A 60 -0.60 55.20 -11.05
CA ASP A 60 -1.73 54.90 -10.18
C ASP A 60 -1.96 55.98 -9.13
N VAL A 61 -2.49 57.09 -9.55
CA VAL A 61 -2.91 58.21 -8.68
C VAL A 61 -4.40 58.10 -8.29
N GLY A 62 -4.91 56.88 -8.29
CA GLY A 62 -6.35 56.64 -8.14
C GLY A 62 -7.11 56.64 -9.45
N GLY A 63 -8.37 56.27 -9.39
CA GLY A 63 -9.18 56.17 -10.57
C GLY A 63 -10.68 56.14 -10.26
N PHE A 64 -11.47 56.21 -11.34
CA PHE A 64 -12.92 56.25 -11.26
C PHE A 64 -13.56 55.35 -12.29
N VAL A 65 -14.79 54.92 -11.99
CA VAL A 65 -15.77 54.44 -12.98
C VAL A 65 -16.92 55.41 -12.96
N ALA A 66 -17.33 55.96 -14.13
CA ALA A 66 -18.40 56.92 -14.21
C ALA A 66 -19.79 56.27 -14.15
N GLY A 67 -20.10 55.69 -13.00
CA GLY A 67 -21.30 54.91 -12.72
C GLY A 67 -21.30 54.31 -11.32
N THR A 68 -22.28 53.45 -11.05
CA THR A 68 -22.57 52.87 -9.76
C THR A 68 -22.43 51.37 -9.77
N PHE A 69 -22.15 50.78 -8.60
CA PHE A 69 -22.07 49.32 -8.35
C PHE A 69 -23.06 48.93 -7.24
N LYS A 70 -23.52 47.67 -7.27
CA LYS A 70 -24.35 47.11 -6.20
C LYS A 70 -23.68 47.13 -4.82
N ARG A 71 -22.36 47.11 -4.80
CA ARG A 71 -21.54 47.08 -3.59
C ARG A 71 -20.34 48.03 -3.76
N GLU A 72 -19.64 48.34 -2.70
CA GLU A 72 -18.40 49.13 -2.75
C GLU A 72 -17.22 48.32 -3.33
N LYS A 73 -17.47 47.44 -4.30
CA LYS A 73 -16.47 46.62 -4.98
C LYS A 73 -16.61 46.74 -6.48
N ARG A 74 -15.50 46.95 -7.18
CA ARG A 74 -15.53 47.06 -8.65
C ARG A 74 -15.50 45.69 -9.32
N ARG A 75 -16.67 45.16 -9.67
CA ARG A 75 -16.86 43.92 -10.43
C ARG A 75 -17.73 44.16 -11.65
N ALA A 76 -17.46 43.46 -12.77
CA ALA A 76 -18.22 43.65 -14.01
C ALA A 76 -19.72 43.39 -13.80
N CYS A 77 -20.08 42.27 -13.15
CA CYS A 77 -21.46 41.89 -12.90
C CYS A 77 -22.20 42.74 -11.84
N ASP A 78 -21.51 43.65 -11.14
CA ASP A 78 -22.08 44.48 -10.06
C ASP A 78 -22.37 45.92 -10.55
N VAL A 79 -22.11 46.25 -11.82
CA VAL A 79 -22.43 47.57 -12.36
C VAL A 79 -23.93 47.74 -12.44
N THR A 80 -24.43 48.78 -11.78
CA THR A 80 -25.89 49.09 -11.76
C THR A 80 -26.28 50.22 -12.71
N GLY A 81 -25.34 51.10 -13.03
CA GLY A 81 -25.61 52.21 -13.96
C GLY A 81 -24.36 52.93 -14.40
N ARG A 82 -24.44 53.63 -15.53
CA ARG A 82 -23.39 54.47 -16.08
C ARG A 82 -23.96 55.82 -16.53
N ASP A 83 -23.32 56.92 -16.12
CA ASP A 83 -23.72 58.28 -16.41
C ASP A 83 -22.91 58.94 -17.52
N ILE A 84 -21.72 58.40 -17.82
CA ILE A 84 -20.81 58.97 -18.80
C ILE A 84 -20.19 57.82 -19.61
N ILE A 85 -20.13 57.94 -20.95
CA ILE A 85 -19.31 57.12 -21.80
C ILE A 85 -17.85 57.52 -21.59
N THR A 86 -16.99 56.53 -21.35
CA THR A 86 -15.54 56.76 -21.18
C THR A 86 -14.78 55.96 -22.22
N LEU A 87 -14.02 56.64 -23.09
CA LEU A 87 -13.23 56.03 -24.17
C LEU A 87 -11.77 56.32 -23.96
N ASP A 88 -10.92 55.30 -24.01
CA ASP A 88 -9.43 55.40 -23.95
C ASP A 88 -8.91 55.25 -25.40
N LEU A 89 -8.40 56.37 -25.95
CA LEU A 89 -7.89 56.39 -27.31
C LEU A 89 -6.37 56.31 -27.30
N ASP A 90 -5.85 55.09 -27.41
CA ASP A 90 -4.44 54.77 -27.26
C ASP A 90 -3.69 54.60 -28.61
N ASN A 91 -4.45 54.55 -29.74
CA ASN A 91 -3.92 54.25 -31.07
C ASN A 91 -4.09 55.43 -32.04
N ILE A 92 -4.03 56.65 -31.56
CA ILE A 92 -4.13 57.85 -32.42
C ILE A 92 -2.83 58.00 -33.20
N PRO A 93 -2.85 58.23 -34.56
CA PRO A 93 -1.64 58.49 -35.32
C PRO A 93 -0.95 59.79 -34.91
N ALA A 94 0.37 59.87 -35.11
CA ALA A 94 1.19 61.04 -34.80
C ALA A 94 0.61 62.31 -35.42
N GLY A 95 0.55 63.39 -34.62
CA GLY A 95 0.08 64.70 -35.06
C GLY A 95 -1.46 64.81 -35.18
N GLN A 96 -2.25 63.79 -34.90
CA GLN A 96 -3.71 63.76 -35.09
C GLN A 96 -4.52 64.26 -33.88
N THR A 97 -3.88 64.81 -32.88
CA THR A 97 -4.56 65.28 -31.66
C THR A 97 -5.60 66.32 -31.98
N ASP A 98 -5.28 67.35 -32.80
CA ASP A 98 -6.19 68.41 -33.16
C ASP A 98 -7.34 67.91 -34.06
N SER A 99 -7.07 66.95 -34.93
CA SER A 99 -8.12 66.31 -35.74
C SER A 99 -9.18 65.60 -34.89
N ILE A 100 -8.76 64.93 -33.85
CA ILE A 100 -9.71 64.29 -32.88
C ILE A 100 -10.50 65.36 -32.13
N LEU A 101 -9.86 66.48 -31.70
CA LEU A 101 -10.55 67.54 -30.99
C LEU A 101 -11.57 68.23 -31.91
N LEU A 102 -11.25 68.48 -33.15
CA LEU A 102 -12.19 69.04 -34.12
C LEU A 102 -13.36 68.11 -34.43
N ARG A 103 -13.09 66.79 -34.50
CA ARG A 103 -14.16 65.78 -34.66
C ARG A 103 -15.08 65.77 -33.44
N LEU A 104 -14.59 65.87 -32.22
CA LEU A 104 -15.42 65.95 -31.02
C LEU A 104 -16.26 67.19 -30.99
N ASP A 105 -15.70 68.37 -31.44
CA ASP A 105 -16.45 69.64 -31.57
C ASP A 105 -17.62 69.51 -32.56
N SER A 106 -17.45 68.80 -33.68
CA SER A 106 -18.44 68.59 -34.72
C SER A 106 -19.61 67.66 -34.28
N LEU A 107 -19.44 66.86 -33.16
CA LEU A 107 -20.52 66.01 -32.65
C LEU A 107 -21.75 66.78 -32.15
N GLY A 108 -21.62 68.08 -31.88
CA GLY A 108 -22.73 68.89 -31.38
C GLY A 108 -23.14 68.55 -29.92
N VAL A 109 -22.44 67.67 -29.20
CA VAL A 109 -22.74 67.22 -27.87
C VAL A 109 -21.67 67.63 -26.85
N GLY A 110 -22.04 67.62 -25.60
CA GLY A 110 -21.08 67.85 -24.50
C GLY A 110 -20.03 66.75 -24.39
N TYR A 111 -18.77 67.14 -24.19
CA TYR A 111 -17.68 66.23 -23.97
C TYR A 111 -16.61 66.88 -23.07
N LEU A 112 -15.77 65.95 -22.48
CA LEU A 112 -14.48 66.34 -21.93
C LEU A 112 -13.42 65.40 -22.50
N VAL A 113 -12.26 65.94 -22.84
CA VAL A 113 -11.08 65.17 -23.22
C VAL A 113 -9.89 65.58 -22.41
N TYR A 114 -9.10 64.55 -21.96
CA TYR A 114 -7.81 64.79 -21.31
C TYR A 114 -6.76 63.78 -21.76
N SER A 115 -5.49 64.19 -21.74
CA SER A 115 -4.41 63.32 -22.15
C SER A 115 -4.00 62.37 -21.06
N THR A 116 -3.59 61.15 -21.46
CA THR A 116 -3.07 60.13 -20.51
C THR A 116 -1.58 60.35 -20.29
N ARG A 117 -1.00 59.74 -19.27
CA ARG A 117 0.39 59.95 -18.83
C ARG A 117 1.44 59.75 -19.95
N LYS A 118 1.19 58.85 -20.90
CA LYS A 118 2.11 58.58 -22.03
C LYS A 118 1.85 59.44 -23.28
N HIS A 119 0.99 60.39 -23.17
CA HIS A 119 0.67 61.28 -24.30
C HIS A 119 1.88 62.05 -24.76
N ALA A 120 2.12 62.09 -26.05
CA ALA A 120 3.09 62.93 -26.74
C ALA A 120 2.60 63.22 -28.16
N PRO A 121 3.03 64.32 -28.79
CA PRO A 121 2.62 64.66 -30.16
C PRO A 121 2.87 63.54 -31.16
N GLU A 122 3.95 62.84 -31.04
CA GLU A 122 4.34 61.67 -31.86
C GLU A 122 3.58 60.39 -31.55
N ALA A 123 2.94 60.32 -30.38
CA ALA A 123 2.12 59.20 -29.97
C ALA A 123 0.94 59.70 -29.09
N PRO A 124 -0.06 60.29 -29.71
CA PRO A 124 -1.17 60.89 -28.95
C PRO A 124 -2.00 59.82 -28.19
N ARG A 125 -2.35 60.14 -26.94
CA ARG A 125 -3.17 59.30 -26.10
C ARG A 125 -4.19 60.12 -25.31
N LEU A 126 -5.46 59.95 -25.62
CA LEU A 126 -6.52 60.78 -25.10
C LEU A 126 -7.60 59.94 -24.39
N ARG A 127 -8.23 60.50 -23.39
CA ARG A 127 -9.49 60.00 -22.84
C ARG A 127 -10.59 60.93 -23.14
N VAL A 128 -11.64 60.35 -23.72
CA VAL A 128 -12.84 61.10 -24.07
C VAL A 128 -13.96 60.66 -23.13
N LEU A 129 -14.62 61.64 -22.54
CA LEU A 129 -15.76 61.47 -21.66
C LEU A 129 -16.98 62.18 -22.31
N LEU A 130 -18.05 61.40 -22.48
CA LEU A 130 -19.29 61.91 -23.07
C LEU A 130 -20.43 61.69 -22.06
N PRO A 131 -20.95 62.72 -21.43
CA PRO A 131 -22.08 62.62 -20.49
C PRO A 131 -23.36 62.23 -21.24
N LEU A 132 -24.06 61.26 -20.67
CA LEU A 132 -25.27 60.69 -21.22
C LEU A 132 -26.52 61.47 -20.79
N SER A 133 -27.55 61.47 -21.60
CA SER A 133 -28.84 62.07 -21.28
C SER A 133 -29.56 61.45 -20.07
N ARG A 134 -29.32 60.18 -19.84
CA ARG A 134 -29.83 59.44 -18.71
C ARG A 134 -28.76 58.45 -18.18
N THR A 135 -28.93 57.93 -16.97
CA THR A 135 -28.18 56.76 -16.50
C THR A 135 -28.59 55.55 -17.33
N VAL A 136 -27.64 54.81 -17.86
CA VAL A 136 -27.87 53.61 -18.65
C VAL A 136 -27.49 52.39 -17.85
N THR A 137 -28.12 51.25 -18.09
CA THR A 137 -27.81 49.93 -17.45
C THR A 137 -26.46 49.42 -17.93
N ALA A 138 -25.93 48.41 -17.23
CA ALA A 138 -24.69 47.76 -17.63
C ALA A 138 -24.75 47.16 -19.04
N ASP A 139 -25.92 46.57 -19.42
CA ASP A 139 -26.14 45.95 -20.71
C ASP A 139 -26.29 46.98 -21.85
N GLU A 140 -26.89 48.14 -21.58
CA GLU A 140 -27.00 49.24 -22.54
C GLU A 140 -25.67 49.96 -22.80
N TYR A 141 -24.76 49.94 -21.82
CA TYR A 141 -23.53 50.74 -21.87
C TYR A 141 -22.60 50.34 -23.00
N GLU A 142 -22.30 49.02 -23.15
CA GLU A 142 -21.33 48.56 -24.15
C GLU A 142 -21.76 48.90 -25.60
N PRO A 143 -23.01 48.62 -26.05
CA PRO A 143 -23.45 49.02 -27.39
C PRO A 143 -23.43 50.53 -27.59
N ILE A 144 -23.84 51.34 -26.57
CA ILE A 144 -23.75 52.81 -26.62
C ILE A 144 -22.28 53.28 -26.77
N ALA A 145 -21.38 52.75 -25.95
CA ALA A 145 -19.97 53.15 -25.97
C ALA A 145 -19.30 52.73 -27.30
N ARG A 146 -19.67 51.59 -27.86
CA ARG A 146 -19.16 51.09 -29.17
C ARG A 146 -19.68 51.98 -30.30
N LYS A 147 -20.94 52.37 -30.29
CA LYS A 147 -21.49 53.26 -31.30
C LYS A 147 -20.87 54.67 -31.26
N ALA A 148 -20.64 55.20 -30.07
CA ALA A 148 -19.86 56.43 -29.87
C ALA A 148 -18.43 56.29 -30.37
N GLY A 149 -17.76 55.13 -30.09
CA GLY A 149 -16.43 54.84 -30.60
C GLY A 149 -16.38 54.72 -32.11
N GLU A 150 -17.41 54.16 -32.76
CA GLU A 150 -17.53 54.09 -34.21
C GLU A 150 -17.58 55.49 -34.84
N ILE A 151 -18.35 56.39 -34.26
CA ILE A 151 -18.49 57.80 -34.73
C ILE A 151 -17.14 58.53 -34.55
N ILE A 152 -16.41 58.34 -33.48
CA ILE A 152 -15.14 59.02 -33.20
C ILE A 152 -14.00 58.39 -33.98
N GLY A 153 -13.99 57.09 -34.18
CA GLY A 153 -13.00 56.29 -34.83
C GLY A 153 -12.64 55.08 -34.00
N LEU A 154 -13.22 53.95 -34.35
CA LEU A 154 -13.13 52.69 -33.56
C LEU A 154 -11.68 52.17 -33.41
N ASP A 155 -10.88 52.36 -34.50
CA ASP A 155 -9.48 51.93 -34.54
C ASP A 155 -8.57 52.67 -33.53
N TYR A 156 -8.98 53.87 -33.09
CA TYR A 156 -8.25 54.64 -32.07
C TYR A 156 -8.49 54.10 -30.66
N CYS A 157 -9.60 53.39 -30.44
CA CYS A 157 -10.04 52.95 -29.12
C CYS A 157 -9.26 51.73 -28.63
N ASP A 158 -8.89 51.75 -27.34
CA ASP A 158 -8.50 50.51 -26.62
C ASP A 158 -9.70 49.56 -26.64
N LYS A 159 -9.48 48.29 -27.04
CA LYS A 159 -10.54 47.27 -27.17
C LYS A 159 -11.29 47.01 -25.87
N THR A 160 -10.67 47.28 -24.71
CA THR A 160 -11.23 47.03 -23.39
C THR A 160 -11.97 48.26 -22.84
N THR A 161 -11.97 49.37 -23.57
CA THR A 161 -12.60 50.63 -23.12
C THR A 161 -14.13 50.57 -23.04
N PHE A 162 -14.72 49.61 -23.77
CA PHE A 162 -16.18 49.46 -23.84
C PHE A 162 -16.80 48.67 -22.69
N GLU A 163 -15.93 48.05 -21.80
CA GLU A 163 -16.42 47.31 -20.64
C GLU A 163 -17.08 48.25 -19.63
N ALA A 164 -18.33 47.92 -19.18
CA ALA A 164 -19.08 48.78 -18.26
C ALA A 164 -18.35 49.02 -16.90
N SER A 165 -17.50 48.10 -16.45
CA SER A 165 -16.71 48.24 -15.22
C SER A 165 -15.33 48.85 -15.42
N ARG A 166 -15.04 49.35 -16.63
CA ARG A 166 -13.69 49.89 -16.97
C ARG A 166 -13.36 51.10 -16.13
N MET A 167 -12.21 51.03 -15.42
CA MET A 167 -11.67 52.14 -14.63
C MET A 167 -10.88 53.07 -15.53
N MET A 168 -11.06 54.38 -15.28
CA MET A 168 -10.20 55.41 -15.81
C MET A 168 -9.36 56.01 -14.69
N TYR A 169 -8.04 56.13 -14.93
CA TYR A 169 -7.16 56.78 -13.95
C TYR A 169 -7.48 58.25 -13.91
N PHE A 170 -7.38 58.88 -12.75
CA PHE A 170 -7.30 60.34 -12.63
C PHE A 170 -6.09 60.87 -13.42
N PRO A 171 -6.15 62.14 -13.89
CA PRO A 171 -5.08 62.70 -14.67
C PRO A 171 -3.74 62.73 -13.99
N SER A 172 -2.71 62.20 -14.66
CA SER A 172 -1.31 62.33 -14.22
C SER A 172 -0.41 62.51 -15.46
N CYS A 173 0.65 63.29 -15.32
CA CYS A 173 1.62 63.54 -16.40
C CYS A 173 3.03 63.68 -15.80
N CYS A 174 4.04 63.49 -16.65
CA CYS A 174 5.43 63.73 -16.29
C CYS A 174 5.76 65.24 -16.24
N SER A 175 6.91 65.60 -15.70
CA SER A 175 7.28 67.00 -15.48
C SER A 175 7.32 67.85 -16.73
N ASP A 176 7.77 67.28 -17.82
CA ASP A 176 7.95 67.86 -19.16
C ASP A 176 6.78 67.61 -20.13
N SER A 177 5.77 66.83 -19.70
CA SER A 177 4.66 66.45 -20.61
C SER A 177 3.62 67.54 -20.72
N GLN A 178 3.12 67.73 -21.92
CA GLN A 178 1.97 68.58 -22.14
C GLN A 178 0.68 67.88 -21.67
N TYR A 179 -0.11 68.54 -20.83
CA TYR A 179 -1.41 68.08 -20.44
C TYR A 179 -2.47 68.70 -21.36
N VAL A 180 -3.09 67.86 -22.20
CA VAL A 180 -4.23 68.28 -23.04
C VAL A 180 -5.46 68.15 -22.17
N TYR A 181 -6.23 69.23 -22.06
CA TYR A 181 -7.49 69.29 -21.39
C TYR A 181 -8.44 70.22 -22.10
N ARG A 182 -9.58 69.71 -22.58
CA ARG A 182 -10.60 70.49 -23.28
C ARG A 182 -11.97 69.91 -23.03
N TYR A 183 -12.99 70.76 -22.87
CA TYR A 183 -14.37 70.36 -22.77
C TYR A 183 -15.29 71.28 -23.58
N ALA A 184 -16.48 70.79 -23.93
CA ALA A 184 -17.54 71.57 -24.54
C ALA A 184 -18.82 71.49 -23.67
N ASP A 185 -19.37 72.65 -23.35
CA ASP A 185 -20.63 72.76 -22.61
C ASP A 185 -21.81 72.81 -23.66
N LYS A 186 -22.24 71.58 -24.05
CA LYS A 186 -23.23 71.31 -25.04
C LYS A 186 -24.27 70.29 -24.51
N PRO A 187 -25.40 70.06 -25.18
CA PRO A 187 -26.35 69.00 -24.79
C PRO A 187 -25.68 67.66 -24.55
N PHE A 188 -26.17 66.86 -23.56
CA PHE A 188 -25.73 65.51 -23.31
C PHE A 188 -25.97 64.58 -24.45
N VAL A 189 -25.22 63.54 -24.58
CA VAL A 189 -25.36 62.48 -25.60
C VAL A 189 -26.70 61.78 -25.39
N ASP A 190 -27.49 61.72 -26.41
CA ASP A 190 -28.75 60.97 -26.39
C ASP A 190 -28.48 59.47 -26.40
N ALA A 191 -28.70 58.84 -25.23
CA ALA A 191 -28.45 57.43 -25.03
C ALA A 191 -29.42 56.55 -25.88
N ASP A 192 -30.69 56.97 -25.94
CA ASP A 192 -31.70 56.21 -26.69
C ASP A 192 -31.53 56.39 -28.21
N GLY A 193 -31.06 57.53 -28.63
CA GLY A 193 -30.67 57.79 -30.02
C GLY A 193 -29.54 56.92 -30.49
N LEU A 194 -28.49 56.73 -29.66
CA LEU A 194 -27.40 55.84 -29.98
C LEU A 194 -27.83 54.36 -30.04
N LEU A 195 -28.71 53.92 -29.14
CA LEU A 195 -29.29 52.58 -29.17
C LEU A 195 -30.18 52.37 -30.41
N ALA A 196 -30.95 53.38 -30.82
CA ALA A 196 -31.79 53.34 -32.01
C ALA A 196 -31.03 53.25 -33.35
N MET A 197 -29.73 53.53 -33.33
CA MET A 197 -28.85 53.30 -34.49
C MET A 197 -28.60 51.84 -34.80
N TYR A 198 -28.96 50.95 -33.93
CA TYR A 198 -28.91 49.47 -34.11
C TYR A 198 -30.31 49.00 -34.55
N THR A 199 -30.39 47.97 -35.41
CA THR A 199 -31.69 47.31 -35.71
C THR A 199 -32.18 46.59 -34.41
N ASP A 200 -31.31 45.97 -33.72
CA ASP A 200 -31.53 45.40 -32.38
C ASP A 200 -30.25 45.51 -31.54
N TRP A 201 -30.17 46.48 -30.66
CA TRP A 201 -29.00 46.67 -29.80
C TRP A 201 -28.78 45.54 -28.78
N ARG A 202 -29.80 44.73 -28.51
CA ARG A 202 -29.67 43.57 -27.64
C ARG A 202 -28.90 42.46 -28.31
N ASN A 203 -28.94 42.40 -29.64
CA ASN A 203 -28.18 41.42 -30.37
C ASN A 203 -26.68 41.81 -30.47
N VAL A 204 -25.84 41.12 -29.68
CA VAL A 204 -24.41 41.43 -29.57
C VAL A 204 -23.68 41.32 -30.92
N THR A 205 -24.18 40.52 -31.86
CA THR A 205 -23.56 40.39 -33.21
C THR A 205 -23.59 41.67 -34.02
N GLN A 206 -24.51 42.59 -33.71
CA GLN A 206 -24.66 43.88 -34.39
C GLN A 206 -23.77 44.98 -33.81
N TRP A 207 -23.06 44.71 -32.68
CA TRP A 207 -22.28 45.75 -32.04
C TRP A 207 -21.04 46.13 -32.85
N ALA A 208 -20.79 47.41 -32.98
CA ALA A 208 -19.66 47.95 -33.75
C ALA A 208 -18.29 47.36 -33.27
N GLY A 209 -17.52 46.86 -34.23
CA GLY A 209 -16.19 46.33 -34.00
C GLY A 209 -16.12 44.94 -33.33
N LEU A 210 -17.22 44.23 -33.16
CA LEU A 210 -17.22 42.83 -32.81
C LEU A 210 -17.26 41.96 -34.09
N THR A 211 -16.11 41.55 -34.58
CA THR A 211 -15.98 40.52 -35.62
C THR A 211 -15.98 39.13 -35.04
N ALA A 212 -16.72 38.23 -35.67
CA ALA A 212 -17.16 36.92 -35.10
C ALA A 212 -16.07 35.89 -34.81
N GLN A 213 -14.76 36.13 -34.99
CA GLN A 213 -13.78 35.02 -35.05
C GLN A 213 -12.42 35.22 -34.33
N SER A 214 -12.19 36.29 -33.61
CA SER A 214 -10.91 36.44 -32.92
C SER A 214 -11.06 36.56 -31.41
N ILE A 215 -10.37 35.66 -30.69
CA ILE A 215 -10.19 35.79 -29.23
C ILE A 215 -9.65 37.18 -28.93
N PRO A 216 -10.22 37.94 -27.99
CA PRO A 216 -9.72 39.26 -27.60
C PRO A 216 -8.22 39.21 -27.30
N ARG A 217 -7.39 40.00 -28.03
CA ARG A 217 -5.92 40.01 -27.79
C ARG A 217 -5.59 40.30 -26.32
N GLY A 218 -4.73 39.48 -25.74
CA GLY A 218 -4.32 39.60 -24.35
C GLY A 218 -5.05 38.68 -23.35
N LYS A 219 -6.03 37.90 -23.80
CA LYS A 219 -6.78 36.94 -22.97
C LYS A 219 -6.55 35.48 -23.36
N THR A 220 -5.40 35.16 -24.03
CA THR A 220 -5.04 33.78 -24.39
C THR A 220 -4.75 32.97 -23.15
N GLN A 221 -5.38 31.79 -23.03
CA GLN A 221 -5.05 30.77 -22.04
C GLN A 221 -4.37 29.59 -22.76
N LYS A 222 -3.53 28.85 -22.02
CA LYS A 222 -3.06 27.54 -22.50
C LYS A 222 -4.24 26.59 -22.66
N ASP A 223 -4.12 25.63 -23.57
CA ASP A 223 -5.14 24.62 -23.77
C ASP A 223 -5.58 24.01 -22.42
N PRO A 224 -6.85 24.11 -22.06
CA PRO A 224 -7.33 23.63 -20.78
C PRO A 224 -7.25 22.10 -20.64
N THR A 225 -7.26 21.38 -21.77
CA THR A 225 -7.18 19.93 -21.79
C THR A 225 -5.78 19.40 -21.47
N GLU A 226 -4.75 20.21 -21.69
CA GLU A 226 -3.35 19.88 -21.34
C GLU A 226 -2.98 20.18 -19.88
N LYS A 227 -3.86 20.84 -19.14
CA LYS A 227 -3.62 21.15 -17.74
C LYS A 227 -3.62 19.87 -16.90
N ALA A 228 -2.69 19.79 -15.95
CA ALA A 228 -2.64 18.67 -15.01
C ALA A 228 -3.74 18.76 -13.94
N GLY A 229 -4.07 17.61 -13.34
CA GLY A 229 -4.97 17.51 -12.19
C GLY A 229 -6.45 17.72 -12.53
N ALA A 230 -7.24 18.11 -11.51
CA ALA A 230 -8.70 18.22 -11.64
C ALA A 230 -9.17 19.19 -12.73
N VAL A 231 -8.45 20.29 -12.96
CA VAL A 231 -8.79 21.27 -13.99
C VAL A 231 -8.73 20.66 -15.40
N GLY A 232 -7.61 19.99 -15.71
CA GLY A 232 -7.42 19.35 -17.01
C GLY A 232 -8.37 18.18 -17.21
N ALA A 233 -8.50 17.32 -16.21
CA ALA A 233 -9.43 16.20 -16.28
C ALA A 233 -10.88 16.64 -16.49
N PHE A 234 -11.33 17.67 -15.79
CA PHE A 234 -12.67 18.26 -15.96
C PHE A 234 -12.86 18.79 -17.38
N CYS A 235 -11.85 19.51 -17.93
CA CYS A 235 -11.93 20.07 -19.28
C CYS A 235 -11.74 19.02 -20.39
N ARG A 236 -11.23 17.83 -20.10
CA ARG A 236 -11.22 16.70 -21.05
C ARG A 236 -12.55 15.94 -21.08
N VAL A 237 -13.27 15.93 -19.94
CA VAL A 237 -14.61 15.33 -19.86
C VAL A 237 -15.69 16.25 -20.41
N TYR A 238 -15.57 17.55 -20.10
CA TYR A 238 -16.58 18.54 -20.44
C TYR A 238 -15.98 19.68 -21.26
N ASP A 239 -16.53 19.89 -22.45
CA ASP A 239 -16.42 21.16 -23.18
C ASP A 239 -17.44 22.18 -22.64
N ILE A 240 -17.48 23.38 -23.23
CA ILE A 240 -18.42 24.42 -22.78
C ILE A 240 -19.88 24.00 -22.99
N PRO A 241 -20.30 23.49 -24.16
CA PRO A 241 -21.68 22.97 -24.34
C PRO A 241 -22.04 21.90 -23.31
N GLY A 242 -21.13 20.91 -23.10
CA GLY A 242 -21.33 19.82 -22.16
C GLY A 242 -21.48 20.31 -20.71
N VAL A 243 -20.66 21.28 -20.29
CA VAL A 243 -20.72 21.80 -18.92
C VAL A 243 -21.96 22.71 -18.73
N ILE A 244 -22.42 23.42 -19.75
CA ILE A 244 -23.67 24.17 -19.70
C ILE A 244 -24.81 23.19 -19.45
N ALA A 245 -24.88 22.11 -20.21
CA ALA A 245 -25.96 21.13 -20.09
C ALA A 245 -25.94 20.43 -18.71
N ALA A 246 -24.75 20.07 -18.20
CA ALA A 246 -24.62 19.30 -16.97
C ALA A 246 -24.73 20.15 -15.69
N TYR A 247 -24.18 21.36 -15.68
CA TYR A 247 -24.01 22.16 -14.45
C TYR A 247 -24.74 23.51 -14.48
N LEU A 248 -25.08 24.05 -15.68
CA LEU A 248 -25.65 25.39 -15.85
C LEU A 248 -26.85 25.43 -16.80
N PRO A 249 -27.78 24.44 -16.78
CA PRO A 249 -28.82 24.30 -17.78
C PRO A 249 -29.76 25.52 -17.88
N ASP A 250 -30.00 26.21 -16.76
CA ASP A 250 -30.89 27.37 -16.71
C ASP A 250 -30.14 28.71 -16.84
N ARG A 251 -28.84 28.71 -17.10
CA ARG A 251 -28.00 29.91 -17.11
C ARG A 251 -27.72 30.42 -18.53
N TYR A 252 -27.65 29.51 -19.48
CA TYR A 252 -27.33 29.82 -20.84
C TYR A 252 -28.31 29.17 -21.80
N LEU A 253 -28.84 29.99 -22.74
CA LEU A 253 -29.71 29.54 -23.83
C LEU A 253 -28.89 29.53 -25.11
N ASP A 254 -28.95 28.46 -25.87
CA ASP A 254 -28.31 28.38 -27.19
C ASP A 254 -28.93 29.42 -28.15
N ALA A 255 -28.08 30.26 -28.75
CA ALA A 255 -28.47 31.30 -29.71
C ALA A 255 -28.04 30.94 -31.14
N GLY A 256 -27.49 29.73 -31.34
CA GLY A 256 -26.97 29.27 -32.63
C GLY A 256 -25.60 29.83 -32.97
N GLU A 257 -24.98 29.29 -34.02
CA GLU A 257 -23.65 29.72 -34.54
C GLU A 257 -22.52 29.78 -33.46
N GLY A 258 -22.53 28.88 -32.46
CA GLY A 258 -21.55 28.88 -31.42
C GLY A 258 -21.67 30.04 -30.41
N ARG A 259 -22.88 30.52 -30.21
CA ARG A 259 -23.22 31.61 -29.29
C ARG A 259 -24.28 31.17 -28.29
N TYR A 260 -24.18 31.76 -27.11
CA TYR A 260 -25.16 31.57 -26.04
C TYR A 260 -25.67 32.92 -25.53
N THR A 261 -26.87 32.91 -25.05
CA THR A 261 -27.51 34.03 -24.34
C THR A 261 -27.51 33.74 -22.85
N TYR A 262 -26.95 34.65 -22.05
CA TYR A 262 -27.05 34.55 -20.60
C TYR A 262 -28.45 34.89 -20.11
N ALA A 263 -29.14 33.97 -19.49
CA ALA A 263 -30.54 34.12 -19.08
C ALA A 263 -30.79 35.23 -18.03
N GLY A 264 -29.77 35.64 -17.27
CA GLY A 264 -29.84 36.72 -16.28
C GLY A 264 -29.60 38.14 -16.86
N GLY A 265 -29.36 38.27 -18.17
CA GLY A 265 -29.10 39.55 -18.85
C GLY A 265 -30.22 39.93 -19.82
N SER A 266 -30.11 41.13 -20.37
CA SER A 266 -31.06 41.66 -21.36
C SER A 266 -30.56 41.61 -22.82
N THR A 267 -29.31 41.17 -23.04
CA THR A 267 -28.70 41.03 -24.37
C THR A 267 -28.75 39.60 -24.86
N THR A 268 -28.66 39.37 -26.15
CA THR A 268 -28.76 38.05 -26.80
C THR A 268 -27.49 37.73 -27.58
N GLY A 269 -27.08 36.44 -27.61
CA GLY A 269 -25.95 35.94 -28.38
C GLY A 269 -24.58 36.47 -27.94
N GLY A 270 -24.46 37.01 -26.72
CA GLY A 270 -23.26 37.68 -26.23
C GLY A 270 -22.19 36.77 -25.64
N ALA A 271 -22.51 35.52 -25.34
CA ALA A 271 -21.53 34.56 -24.92
C ALA A 271 -21.06 33.71 -26.11
N VAL A 272 -19.80 33.85 -26.49
CA VAL A 272 -19.23 33.33 -27.72
C VAL A 272 -18.28 32.19 -27.44
N LEU A 273 -18.43 31.08 -28.17
CA LEU A 273 -17.54 29.93 -28.12
C LEU A 273 -16.28 30.15 -28.97
N TYR A 274 -15.15 29.64 -28.48
CA TYR A 274 -13.88 29.65 -29.18
C TYR A 274 -13.23 28.27 -29.14
N GLU A 275 -12.36 28.00 -30.10
CA GLU A 275 -11.57 26.77 -30.22
C GLU A 275 -12.39 25.48 -30.07
N GLY A 276 -13.50 25.41 -30.86
CA GLY A 276 -14.31 24.18 -30.84
C GLY A 276 -15.04 23.89 -29.54
N GLY A 277 -15.36 24.92 -28.75
CA GLY A 277 -16.05 24.74 -27.46
C GLY A 277 -15.16 24.63 -26.23
N LYS A 278 -13.84 24.78 -26.38
CA LYS A 278 -12.89 24.77 -25.24
C LYS A 278 -13.03 26.01 -24.37
N PHE A 279 -13.41 27.15 -24.97
CA PHE A 279 -13.54 28.41 -24.26
C PHE A 279 -14.83 29.11 -24.55
N LEU A 280 -15.29 29.90 -23.59
CA LEU A 280 -16.38 30.85 -23.72
C LEU A 280 -15.90 32.21 -23.25
N PHE A 281 -16.24 33.26 -24.04
CA PHE A 281 -16.10 34.66 -23.66
C PHE A 281 -17.47 35.32 -23.66
N SER A 282 -17.86 35.94 -22.54
CA SER A 282 -19.14 36.58 -22.38
C SER A 282 -19.03 38.10 -22.47
N HIS A 283 -19.80 38.70 -23.37
CA HIS A 283 -20.06 40.13 -23.49
C HIS A 283 -21.28 40.58 -22.67
N HIS A 284 -22.03 39.67 -22.09
CA HIS A 284 -23.13 40.00 -21.19
C HIS A 284 -22.59 40.68 -19.94
N ALA A 285 -22.90 41.96 -19.69
CA ALA A 285 -22.33 42.72 -18.59
C ALA A 285 -22.69 42.14 -17.19
N THR A 286 -23.88 41.55 -17.09
CA THR A 286 -24.42 40.96 -15.85
C THR A 286 -23.96 39.50 -15.58
N ASP A 287 -23.31 38.86 -16.58
CA ASP A 287 -22.82 37.50 -16.46
C ASP A 287 -21.64 37.44 -15.48
N PRO A 288 -21.59 36.49 -14.54
CA PRO A 288 -20.40 36.26 -13.69
C PRO A 288 -19.12 36.01 -14.50
N ALA A 289 -19.23 35.47 -15.73
CA ALA A 289 -18.13 35.29 -16.68
C ALA A 289 -17.81 36.52 -17.53
N SER A 290 -18.51 37.63 -17.33
CA SER A 290 -18.39 38.86 -18.12
C SER A 290 -16.92 39.31 -18.30
N GLY A 291 -16.54 39.54 -19.57
CA GLY A 291 -15.20 40.03 -19.89
C GLY A 291 -14.04 39.06 -19.63
N LYS A 292 -14.32 37.79 -19.34
CA LYS A 292 -13.34 36.75 -19.10
C LYS A 292 -13.38 35.64 -20.14
N LEU A 293 -12.23 35.16 -20.57
CA LEU A 293 -12.14 33.95 -21.37
C LEU A 293 -12.11 32.74 -20.40
N CYS A 294 -13.20 31.97 -20.36
CA CYS A 294 -13.41 30.88 -19.41
C CYS A 294 -13.36 29.54 -20.15
N ASN A 295 -12.61 28.60 -19.60
CA ASN A 295 -12.76 27.18 -19.93
C ASN A 295 -13.94 26.58 -19.13
N ALA A 296 -14.28 25.31 -19.37
CA ALA A 296 -15.38 24.63 -18.72
C ALA A 296 -15.30 24.67 -17.18
N PHE A 297 -14.12 24.43 -16.61
CA PHE A 297 -13.89 24.48 -15.16
C PHE A 297 -14.11 25.91 -14.60
N ASP A 298 -13.57 26.95 -15.27
CA ASP A 298 -13.68 28.32 -14.81
C ASP A 298 -15.10 28.84 -14.94
N LEU A 299 -15.87 28.40 -15.98
CA LEU A 299 -17.25 28.78 -16.16
C LEU A 299 -18.12 28.30 -14.98
N VAL A 300 -18.06 27.02 -14.65
CA VAL A 300 -18.80 26.47 -13.51
C VAL A 300 -18.34 27.12 -12.19
N ARG A 301 -17.03 27.28 -11.99
CA ARG A 301 -16.48 27.92 -10.80
C ARG A 301 -17.07 29.31 -10.55
N LEU A 302 -17.13 30.15 -11.59
CA LEU A 302 -17.61 31.51 -11.46
C LEU A 302 -19.11 31.56 -11.17
N HIS A 303 -19.89 30.69 -11.78
CA HIS A 303 -21.35 30.67 -11.62
C HIS A 303 -21.79 30.05 -10.29
N LEU A 304 -21.19 28.95 -9.89
CA LEU A 304 -21.63 28.25 -8.68
C LEU A 304 -20.89 28.74 -7.40
N PHE A 305 -19.61 29.05 -7.51
CA PHE A 305 -18.76 29.32 -6.35
C PHE A 305 -18.13 30.71 -6.34
N GLY A 306 -18.36 31.54 -7.35
CA GLY A 306 -17.77 32.88 -7.44
C GLY A 306 -18.09 33.79 -6.24
N HIS A 307 -19.22 33.54 -5.57
CA HIS A 307 -19.62 34.25 -4.35
C HIS A 307 -18.65 34.01 -3.17
N LEU A 308 -17.97 32.86 -3.12
CA LEU A 308 -17.01 32.54 -2.06
C LEU A 308 -15.75 33.42 -2.11
N ASP A 309 -15.48 34.06 -3.25
CA ASP A 309 -14.31 34.93 -3.43
C ASP A 309 -14.57 36.39 -3.00
N GLU A 310 -15.69 36.67 -2.38
CA GLU A 310 -16.11 38.07 -2.08
C GLU A 310 -15.10 38.79 -1.17
N ASP A 311 -14.47 38.06 -0.25
CA ASP A 311 -13.51 38.62 0.71
C ASP A 311 -12.05 38.39 0.32
N ALA A 312 -11.81 37.78 -0.84
CA ALA A 312 -10.45 37.56 -1.33
C ALA A 312 -9.77 38.88 -1.73
N LYS A 313 -8.46 38.95 -1.44
CA LYS A 313 -7.65 40.12 -1.86
C LYS A 313 -7.54 40.15 -3.38
N PRO A 314 -7.53 41.34 -4.02
CA PRO A 314 -7.49 41.50 -5.49
C PRO A 314 -6.37 40.76 -6.22
N ASP A 315 -5.24 40.56 -5.56
CA ASP A 315 -4.05 39.91 -6.12
C ASP A 315 -3.95 38.42 -5.73
N THR A 316 -4.99 37.85 -5.12
CA THR A 316 -4.97 36.42 -4.76
C THR A 316 -4.89 35.56 -6.02
N PRO A 317 -3.87 34.70 -6.17
CA PRO A 317 -3.77 33.79 -7.30
C PRO A 317 -5.02 32.92 -7.42
N THR A 318 -5.51 32.68 -8.64
CA THR A 318 -6.76 31.94 -8.90
C THR A 318 -6.79 30.57 -8.18
N ASN A 319 -5.67 29.86 -8.17
CA ASN A 319 -5.54 28.54 -7.51
C ASN A 319 -5.60 28.58 -5.98
N LYS A 320 -5.59 29.75 -5.36
CA LYS A 320 -5.75 29.97 -3.92
C LYS A 320 -7.11 30.56 -3.54
N LEU A 321 -7.95 30.80 -4.51
CA LEU A 321 -9.29 31.32 -4.25
C LEU A 321 -10.19 30.24 -3.65
N PRO A 322 -11.07 30.58 -2.68
CA PRO A 322 -12.04 29.64 -2.12
C PRO A 322 -12.91 28.95 -3.19
N SER A 323 -13.36 29.72 -4.21
CA SER A 323 -14.12 29.19 -5.35
C SER A 323 -13.36 28.12 -6.11
N PHE A 324 -12.03 28.27 -6.27
CA PHE A 324 -11.19 27.31 -6.98
C PHE A 324 -11.07 25.99 -6.21
N VAL A 325 -10.84 26.07 -4.90
CA VAL A 325 -10.78 24.90 -4.04
C VAL A 325 -12.10 24.12 -4.07
N GLN A 326 -13.21 24.84 -3.93
CA GLN A 326 -14.55 24.23 -3.97
C GLN A 326 -14.85 23.60 -5.33
N MET A 327 -14.45 24.25 -6.43
CA MET A 327 -14.62 23.69 -7.77
C MET A 327 -13.75 22.44 -8.00
N CYS A 328 -12.53 22.41 -7.44
CA CYS A 328 -11.70 21.19 -7.49
C CYS A 328 -12.37 20.02 -6.75
N GLN A 329 -13.01 20.28 -5.62
CA GLN A 329 -13.76 19.26 -4.88
C GLN A 329 -14.93 18.72 -5.71
N THR A 330 -15.70 19.62 -6.32
CA THR A 330 -16.82 19.25 -7.19
C THR A 330 -16.34 18.43 -8.39
N ALA A 331 -15.24 18.84 -9.03
CA ALA A 331 -14.67 18.15 -10.18
C ALA A 331 -14.21 16.72 -9.84
N VAL A 332 -13.64 16.50 -8.65
CA VAL A 332 -13.19 15.17 -8.21
C VAL A 332 -14.35 14.26 -7.81
N GLN A 333 -15.48 14.86 -7.37
CA GLN A 333 -16.69 14.11 -7.02
C GLN A 333 -17.53 13.72 -8.25
N ASP A 334 -17.26 14.31 -9.41
CA ASP A 334 -17.90 13.92 -10.66
C ASP A 334 -17.38 12.55 -11.11
N GLU A 335 -18.29 11.58 -11.31
CA GLU A 335 -17.93 10.19 -11.63
C GLU A 335 -17.14 10.07 -12.93
N ASN A 336 -17.46 10.85 -13.96
CA ASN A 336 -16.78 10.81 -15.25
C ASN A 336 -15.36 11.37 -15.14
N VAL A 337 -15.20 12.47 -14.40
CA VAL A 337 -13.89 13.09 -14.15
C VAL A 337 -13.02 12.17 -13.29
N ALA A 338 -13.57 11.59 -12.23
CA ALA A 338 -12.88 10.64 -11.37
C ALA A 338 -12.41 9.40 -12.16
N ARG A 339 -13.28 8.86 -13.03
CA ARG A 339 -12.95 7.74 -13.92
C ARG A 339 -11.78 8.07 -14.84
N LEU A 340 -11.84 9.21 -15.54
CA LEU A 340 -10.76 9.64 -16.42
C LEU A 340 -9.43 9.83 -15.67
N MET A 341 -9.45 10.51 -14.53
CA MET A 341 -8.26 10.73 -13.72
C MET A 341 -7.59 9.41 -13.28
N ASN A 342 -8.39 8.41 -12.97
CA ASN A 342 -7.90 7.10 -12.56
C ASN A 342 -7.34 6.31 -13.76
N GLN A 343 -7.98 6.37 -14.93
CA GLN A 343 -7.48 5.77 -16.16
C GLN A 343 -6.13 6.34 -16.59
N GLU A 344 -5.97 7.66 -16.55
CA GLU A 344 -4.72 8.33 -16.92
C GLU A 344 -3.57 7.97 -15.98
N ARG A 345 -3.83 7.84 -14.68
CA ARG A 345 -2.81 7.40 -13.71
C ARG A 345 -2.37 5.97 -13.95
N TYR A 346 -3.32 5.08 -14.21
CA TYR A 346 -3.02 3.68 -14.51
C TYR A 346 -2.19 3.56 -15.80
N ALA A 347 -2.57 4.29 -16.86
CA ALA A 347 -1.83 4.28 -18.12
C ALA A 347 -0.39 4.79 -17.94
N GLN A 348 -0.18 5.88 -17.20
CA GLN A 348 1.16 6.39 -16.87
C GLN A 348 1.98 5.39 -16.06
N ALA A 349 1.34 4.67 -15.13
CA ALA A 349 1.99 3.65 -14.33
C ALA A 349 2.47 2.47 -15.18
N VAL A 350 1.63 1.96 -16.04
CA VAL A 350 1.96 0.85 -16.96
C VAL A 350 3.12 1.25 -17.88
N GLU A 351 3.12 2.47 -18.42
CA GLU A 351 4.18 2.97 -19.30
C GLU A 351 5.54 3.12 -18.58
N MET A 352 5.56 3.59 -17.33
CA MET A 352 6.79 3.71 -16.54
C MET A 352 7.48 2.36 -16.25
N PHE A 353 6.71 1.28 -16.07
CA PHE A 353 7.26 -0.06 -15.80
C PHE A 353 7.47 -0.90 -17.07
N ALA A 354 6.83 -0.56 -18.20
CA ALA A 354 7.04 -1.21 -19.48
C ALA A 354 8.36 -0.77 -20.16
N GLY A 355 8.93 0.37 -19.79
CA GLY A 355 10.12 0.95 -20.41
C GLY A 355 11.44 0.21 -20.19
N GLU A 356 11.52 -0.76 -19.28
CA GLU A 356 12.74 -1.54 -18.99
C GLU A 356 12.69 -3.01 -19.49
N SER A 357 11.61 -3.44 -20.13
CA SER A 357 11.45 -4.84 -20.57
C SER A 357 10.84 -4.92 -21.96
N ASN A 358 11.57 -4.47 -22.96
CA ASN A 358 11.17 -4.68 -24.36
C ASN A 358 11.71 -6.00 -24.86
N SER A 359 10.92 -7.09 -24.77
CA SER A 359 10.77 -8.18 -25.75
C SER A 359 9.87 -9.27 -25.20
N GLY A 360 8.70 -9.43 -25.76
CA GLY A 360 7.91 -10.66 -25.69
C GLY A 360 6.68 -10.64 -24.78
N LEU A 361 5.77 -9.72 -25.01
CA LEU A 361 4.38 -9.85 -24.54
C LEU A 361 3.44 -9.75 -25.74
N SER A 362 3.37 -10.84 -26.50
CA SER A 362 2.17 -11.18 -27.24
C SER A 362 1.46 -12.28 -26.48
N ASP A 363 0.20 -12.04 -26.20
CA ASP A 363 -0.84 -13.02 -25.94
C ASP A 363 -0.86 -13.72 -24.58
N SER A 364 -1.46 -13.07 -23.59
CA SER A 364 -2.44 -13.71 -22.69
C SER A 364 -3.07 -12.67 -21.77
N GLY A 365 -4.36 -12.38 -22.00
CA GLY A 365 -5.25 -11.77 -21.02
C GLY A 365 -5.24 -10.25 -20.93
N VAL A 366 -5.52 -9.56 -22.02
CA VAL A 366 -6.15 -8.24 -21.95
C VAL A 366 -7.56 -8.46 -21.38
N LEU A 367 -7.66 -8.42 -20.05
CA LEU A 367 -8.94 -8.21 -19.39
C LEU A 367 -9.51 -6.90 -19.95
N SER A 368 -10.74 -6.97 -20.46
CA SER A 368 -11.48 -5.83 -21.00
C SER A 368 -11.31 -4.62 -20.10
N SER A 369 -10.90 -3.51 -20.67
CA SER A 369 -10.53 -2.25 -20.02
C SER A 369 -11.61 -1.66 -19.08
N GLU A 370 -12.82 -2.17 -19.11
CA GLU A 370 -13.96 -1.68 -18.33
C GLU A 370 -14.05 -2.27 -16.91
N GLN A 371 -13.64 -3.52 -16.68
CA GLN A 371 -13.70 -4.12 -15.34
C GLN A 371 -12.48 -3.83 -14.46
N SER A 372 -11.34 -3.45 -15.05
CA SER A 372 -10.11 -3.21 -14.29
C SER A 372 -10.00 -1.81 -13.68
N VAL A 373 -10.89 -0.90 -14.02
CA VAL A 373 -10.80 0.53 -13.62
C VAL A 373 -11.78 0.90 -12.50
N ASP A 374 -12.78 0.08 -12.26
CA ASP A 374 -13.86 0.40 -11.30
C ASP A 374 -13.37 0.48 -9.84
N TRP A 375 -12.42 -0.38 -9.44
CA TRP A 375 -11.88 -0.37 -8.07
C TRP A 375 -11.12 0.93 -7.71
N MET A 376 -10.54 1.61 -8.71
CA MET A 376 -9.83 2.87 -8.47
C MET A 376 -10.79 4.00 -8.06
N SER A 377 -12.07 3.91 -8.42
CA SER A 377 -13.10 4.85 -7.99
C SER A 377 -13.35 4.80 -6.48
N GLN A 378 -13.03 3.66 -5.84
CA GLN A 378 -13.18 3.46 -4.40
C GLN A 378 -12.01 4.06 -3.59
N MET A 379 -10.93 4.53 -4.26
CA MET A 379 -9.81 5.15 -3.55
C MET A 379 -10.22 6.46 -2.91
N LYS A 380 -9.81 6.67 -1.68
CA LYS A 380 -9.89 7.97 -1.01
C LYS A 380 -8.90 8.94 -1.68
N ILE A 381 -9.39 10.02 -2.26
CA ILE A 381 -8.63 11.00 -3.04
C ILE A 381 -8.60 12.35 -2.31
N SER A 382 -7.48 13.06 -2.41
CA SER A 382 -7.36 14.43 -1.92
C SER A 382 -8.20 15.38 -2.79
N PRO A 383 -9.14 16.13 -2.21
CA PRO A 383 -9.96 17.07 -2.97
C PRO A 383 -9.15 18.17 -3.66
N GLU A 384 -7.99 18.54 -3.08
CA GLU A 384 -7.16 19.64 -3.59
C GLU A 384 -6.28 19.21 -4.77
N THR A 385 -5.72 17.99 -4.70
CA THR A 385 -4.69 17.55 -5.66
C THR A 385 -5.16 16.47 -6.61
N GLY A 386 -6.33 15.87 -6.35
CA GLY A 386 -6.83 14.71 -7.09
C GLY A 386 -5.94 13.46 -6.95
N LYS A 387 -4.96 13.42 -6.02
CA LYS A 387 -4.08 12.26 -5.77
C LYS A 387 -4.66 11.36 -4.70
N PRO A 388 -4.37 10.04 -4.72
CA PRO A 388 -4.77 9.15 -3.65
C PRO A 388 -4.25 9.64 -2.29
N LEU A 389 -5.10 9.57 -1.27
CA LEU A 389 -4.69 9.83 0.10
C LEU A 389 -3.75 8.72 0.58
N LYS A 390 -2.74 9.09 1.37
CA LYS A 390 -1.75 8.18 1.94
C LYS A 390 -2.33 7.42 3.14
N THR A 391 -3.33 6.58 2.91
CA THR A 391 -4.03 5.80 3.94
C THR A 391 -3.74 4.31 3.81
N VAL A 392 -3.83 3.57 4.92
CA VAL A 392 -3.73 2.11 4.95
C VAL A 392 -4.80 1.48 4.07
N GLU A 393 -6.00 2.03 4.05
CA GLU A 393 -7.12 1.55 3.25
C GLU A 393 -6.83 1.62 1.75
N ASN A 394 -6.22 2.72 1.27
CA ASN A 394 -5.83 2.82 -0.15
C ASN A 394 -4.70 1.84 -0.49
N VAL A 395 -3.76 1.61 0.42
CA VAL A 395 -2.71 0.60 0.23
C VAL A 395 -3.31 -0.80 0.12
N LEU A 396 -4.24 -1.15 1.02
CA LEU A 396 -4.94 -2.44 0.97
C LEU A 396 -5.72 -2.61 -0.33
N LEU A 397 -6.51 -1.61 -0.72
CA LEU A 397 -7.29 -1.61 -1.95
C LEU A 397 -6.42 -1.83 -3.21
N ILE A 398 -5.23 -1.21 -3.25
CA ILE A 398 -4.26 -1.41 -4.33
C ILE A 398 -3.76 -2.85 -4.35
N LEU A 399 -3.32 -3.39 -3.20
CA LEU A 399 -2.79 -4.76 -3.11
C LEU A 399 -3.84 -5.82 -3.50
N GLU A 400 -5.12 -5.55 -3.23
CA GLU A 400 -6.23 -6.45 -3.56
C GLU A 400 -6.62 -6.42 -5.04
N ASN A 401 -6.38 -5.31 -5.73
CA ASN A 401 -6.97 -5.10 -7.04
C ASN A 401 -5.98 -4.79 -8.17
N ASP A 402 -4.78 -4.27 -7.84
CA ASP A 402 -3.76 -3.98 -8.86
C ASP A 402 -3.32 -5.27 -9.58
N PRO A 403 -3.52 -5.38 -10.89
CA PRO A 403 -3.17 -6.59 -11.65
C PRO A 403 -1.71 -7.01 -11.54
N GLN A 404 -0.80 -6.09 -11.20
CA GLN A 404 0.63 -6.36 -11.04
C GLN A 404 1.02 -6.82 -9.62
N LEU A 405 0.10 -6.74 -8.67
CA LEU A 405 0.35 -7.12 -7.26
C LEU A 405 -0.63 -8.19 -6.76
N LYS A 406 -1.86 -8.18 -7.28
CA LYS A 406 -2.95 -9.06 -6.85
C LYS A 406 -2.57 -10.53 -6.97
N GLY A 407 -2.58 -11.22 -5.82
CA GLY A 407 -2.33 -12.66 -5.75
C GLY A 407 -0.88 -13.08 -6.02
N ILE A 408 0.04 -12.13 -6.25
CA ILE A 408 1.47 -12.43 -6.49
C ILE A 408 2.21 -12.64 -5.18
N VAL A 409 1.80 -11.97 -4.13
CA VAL A 409 2.36 -12.13 -2.79
C VAL A 409 1.42 -12.97 -1.95
N VAL A 410 1.95 -14.05 -1.39
CA VAL A 410 1.19 -15.02 -0.61
C VAL A 410 1.84 -15.18 0.76
N PHE A 411 1.07 -14.98 1.82
CA PHE A 411 1.49 -15.33 3.16
C PHE A 411 1.08 -16.77 3.47
N ASP A 412 2.09 -17.63 3.61
CA ASP A 412 1.87 -19.02 4.01
C ASP A 412 1.85 -19.13 5.52
N GLU A 413 0.68 -19.35 6.09
CA GLU A 413 0.55 -19.54 7.54
C GLU A 413 1.19 -20.85 8.05
N PHE A 414 1.45 -21.84 7.15
CA PHE A 414 2.12 -23.06 7.54
C PHE A 414 3.58 -22.79 7.93
N SER A 415 4.28 -22.05 7.08
CA SER A 415 5.69 -21.68 7.29
C SER A 415 5.86 -20.36 8.03
N ASN A 416 4.79 -19.58 8.18
CA ASN A 416 4.82 -18.18 8.64
C ASN A 416 5.77 -17.32 7.80
N ARG A 417 5.77 -17.52 6.48
CA ARG A 417 6.63 -16.83 5.51
C ARG A 417 5.83 -16.23 4.37
N LEU A 418 6.42 -15.20 3.80
CA LEU A 418 5.91 -14.56 2.59
C LEU A 418 6.61 -15.15 1.36
N TYR A 419 5.83 -15.51 0.36
CA TYR A 419 6.30 -15.99 -0.93
C TYR A 419 5.84 -15.10 -2.06
N VAL A 420 6.73 -14.92 -3.02
CA VAL A 420 6.41 -14.36 -4.33
C VAL A 420 6.09 -15.51 -5.25
N THR A 421 4.93 -15.49 -5.91
CA THR A 421 4.44 -16.57 -6.77
C THR A 421 4.45 -16.21 -8.25
N GLY A 422 4.77 -14.95 -8.60
CA GLY A 422 4.75 -14.43 -9.96
C GLY A 422 5.77 -13.34 -10.19
N ARG A 423 5.60 -12.58 -11.27
CA ARG A 423 6.44 -11.42 -11.57
C ARG A 423 6.00 -10.22 -10.74
N LEU A 424 6.96 -9.56 -10.12
CA LEU A 424 6.76 -8.27 -9.45
C LEU A 424 7.20 -7.12 -10.38
N PRO A 425 6.64 -5.92 -10.26
CA PRO A 425 7.05 -4.77 -11.07
C PRO A 425 8.54 -4.44 -11.01
N TRP A 426 9.20 -4.78 -9.91
CA TRP A 426 10.63 -4.58 -9.66
C TRP A 426 11.48 -5.85 -9.76
N ASP A 427 10.87 -7.00 -10.06
CA ASP A 427 11.56 -8.28 -10.26
C ASP A 427 10.90 -9.10 -11.37
N SER A 428 11.57 -9.12 -12.51
CA SER A 428 11.09 -9.80 -13.71
C SER A 428 11.35 -11.32 -13.72
N SER A 429 11.99 -11.88 -12.68
CA SER A 429 12.38 -13.30 -12.66
C SER A 429 11.18 -14.26 -12.74
N GLY A 430 10.04 -13.87 -12.19
CA GLY A 430 8.80 -14.65 -12.21
C GLY A 430 8.88 -16.01 -11.50
N ARG A 431 9.97 -16.30 -10.79
CA ARG A 431 10.17 -17.56 -10.07
C ARG A 431 9.58 -17.47 -8.67
N ARG A 432 8.98 -18.54 -8.22
CA ARG A 432 8.58 -18.66 -6.81
C ARG A 432 9.81 -18.56 -5.91
N ARG A 433 9.76 -17.65 -4.94
CA ARG A 433 10.83 -17.40 -3.97
C ARG A 433 10.30 -16.74 -2.71
N ASP A 434 11.11 -16.74 -1.67
CA ASP A 434 10.83 -15.97 -0.46
C ASP A 434 10.82 -14.47 -0.75
N TRP A 435 9.96 -13.74 -0.03
CA TRP A 435 9.96 -12.28 0.04
C TRP A 435 11.22 -11.80 0.78
N LYS A 436 11.88 -10.77 0.25
CA LYS A 436 13.14 -10.24 0.77
C LYS A 436 12.98 -8.77 1.19
N ASP A 437 13.89 -8.27 2.01
CA ASP A 437 13.94 -6.84 2.38
C ASP A 437 13.97 -5.90 1.17
N ALA A 438 14.57 -6.33 0.06
CA ALA A 438 14.56 -5.60 -1.20
C ALA A 438 13.15 -5.47 -1.79
N ASP A 439 12.26 -6.42 -1.53
CA ASP A 439 10.88 -6.37 -2.01
C ASP A 439 10.04 -5.36 -1.23
N ASP A 440 10.33 -5.16 0.06
CA ASP A 440 9.75 -4.06 0.83
C ASP A 440 10.12 -2.69 0.24
N ALA A 441 11.36 -2.54 -0.21
CA ALA A 441 11.80 -1.32 -0.88
C ALA A 441 11.15 -1.17 -2.26
N GLY A 442 11.04 -2.27 -3.01
CA GLY A 442 10.36 -2.35 -4.31
C GLY A 442 8.89 -1.95 -4.20
N LEU A 443 8.18 -2.52 -3.23
CA LEU A 443 6.77 -2.19 -2.97
C LEU A 443 6.61 -0.69 -2.65
N ARG A 444 7.45 -0.13 -1.79
CA ARG A 444 7.41 1.31 -1.47
C ARG A 444 7.67 2.17 -2.71
N CYS A 445 8.65 1.82 -3.51
CA CYS A 445 8.97 2.53 -4.75
C CYS A 445 7.81 2.46 -5.74
N TYR A 446 7.18 1.30 -5.88
CA TYR A 446 6.00 1.11 -6.73
C TYR A 446 4.82 1.97 -6.25
N MET A 447 4.47 1.91 -4.96
CA MET A 447 3.40 2.72 -4.37
C MET A 447 3.63 4.21 -4.53
N GLU A 448 4.88 4.67 -4.41
CA GLU A 448 5.25 6.07 -4.59
C GLU A 448 5.14 6.51 -6.06
N LYS A 449 5.74 5.76 -6.98
CA LYS A 449 5.80 6.11 -8.41
C LYS A 449 4.41 6.05 -9.05
N VAL A 450 3.67 4.98 -8.81
CA VAL A 450 2.39 4.71 -9.47
C VAL A 450 1.24 5.49 -8.84
N TYR A 451 1.16 5.47 -7.53
CA TYR A 451 0.00 5.99 -6.79
C TYR A 451 0.31 7.28 -6.00
N GLY A 452 1.57 7.70 -5.93
CA GLY A 452 2.00 8.84 -5.13
C GLY A 452 1.84 8.61 -3.61
N ILE A 453 1.69 7.34 -3.19
CA ILE A 453 1.55 6.97 -1.79
C ILE A 453 2.94 6.81 -1.18
N THR A 454 3.29 7.70 -0.25
CA THR A 454 4.54 7.67 0.50
C THR A 454 4.27 7.44 1.98
N GLY A 455 5.27 6.95 2.72
CA GLY A 455 5.19 6.71 4.16
C GLY A 455 5.36 5.22 4.48
N LYS A 456 6.55 4.86 4.97
CA LYS A 456 6.96 3.47 5.28
C LYS A 456 5.94 2.75 6.16
N GLU A 457 5.52 3.37 7.25
CA GLU A 457 4.61 2.74 8.22
C GLU A 457 3.26 2.36 7.61
N ARG A 458 2.65 3.29 6.86
CA ARG A 458 1.32 3.06 6.26
C ARG A 458 1.34 1.97 5.19
N ILE A 459 2.41 1.93 4.38
CA ILE A 459 2.57 0.90 3.35
C ILE A 459 2.82 -0.44 4.04
N THR A 460 3.67 -0.48 5.07
CA THR A 460 3.92 -1.70 5.84
C THR A 460 2.66 -2.20 6.54
N ASP A 461 1.90 -1.33 7.21
CA ASP A 461 0.67 -1.71 7.90
C ASP A 461 -0.40 -2.24 6.92
N GLY A 462 -0.56 -1.58 5.75
CA GLY A 462 -1.46 -2.06 4.71
C GLY A 462 -1.04 -3.40 4.14
N PHE A 463 0.25 -3.60 3.91
CA PHE A 463 0.81 -4.86 3.44
C PHE A 463 0.65 -6.00 4.45
N LEU A 464 0.94 -5.75 5.73
CA LEU A 464 0.73 -6.73 6.79
C LEU A 464 -0.75 -7.12 6.92
N LEU A 465 -1.65 -6.15 6.83
CA LEU A 465 -3.09 -6.41 6.87
C LEU A 465 -3.54 -7.24 5.66
N TYR A 466 -3.04 -6.92 4.46
CA TYR A 466 -3.29 -7.71 3.26
C TYR A 466 -2.84 -9.16 3.44
N CYS A 467 -1.63 -9.38 3.96
CA CYS A 467 -1.08 -10.71 4.23
C CYS A 467 -1.94 -11.50 5.21
N GLU A 468 -2.43 -10.88 6.27
CA GLU A 468 -3.30 -11.53 7.27
C GLU A 468 -4.67 -11.90 6.70
N LEU A 469 -5.26 -11.04 5.86
CA LEU A 469 -6.56 -11.28 5.23
C LEU A 469 -6.50 -12.36 4.14
N HIS A 470 -5.36 -12.52 3.47
CA HIS A 470 -5.18 -13.42 2.32
C HIS A 470 -4.18 -14.55 2.61
N LYS A 471 -4.05 -14.93 3.89
CA LYS A 471 -3.18 -16.04 4.27
C LYS A 471 -3.69 -17.37 3.72
N VAL A 472 -2.75 -18.22 3.35
CA VAL A 472 -3.00 -19.57 2.85
C VAL A 472 -2.17 -20.57 3.64
N ASN A 473 -2.56 -21.82 3.61
CA ASN A 473 -1.75 -22.93 4.11
C ASN A 473 -1.38 -23.83 2.92
N LEU A 474 -0.12 -23.71 2.49
CA LEU A 474 0.33 -24.41 1.27
C LEU A 474 0.32 -25.93 1.40
N VAL A 475 0.58 -26.48 2.59
CA VAL A 475 0.49 -27.94 2.84
C VAL A 475 -0.96 -28.41 2.80
N GLN A 476 -1.89 -27.65 3.37
CA GLN A 476 -3.32 -27.95 3.26
C GLN A 476 -3.82 -27.86 1.81
N GLN A 477 -3.38 -26.85 1.07
CA GLN A 477 -3.69 -26.74 -0.37
C GLN A 477 -3.15 -27.95 -1.12
N PHE A 478 -1.90 -28.35 -0.87
CA PHE A 478 -1.32 -29.56 -1.46
C PHE A 478 -2.17 -30.79 -1.14
N LEU A 479 -2.51 -31.04 0.12
CA LEU A 479 -3.30 -32.19 0.54
C LEU A 479 -4.72 -32.19 -0.05
N THR A 480 -5.35 -31.03 -0.17
CA THR A 480 -6.70 -30.90 -0.72
C THR A 480 -6.75 -30.98 -2.26
N ALA A 481 -5.65 -30.67 -2.93
CA ALA A 481 -5.50 -30.75 -4.37
C ALA A 481 -5.06 -32.15 -4.87
N LEU A 482 -4.80 -33.10 -3.95
CA LEU A 482 -4.43 -34.47 -4.31
C LEU A 482 -5.56 -35.15 -5.11
N PRO A 483 -5.20 -36.03 -6.06
CA PRO A 483 -6.19 -36.84 -6.72
C PRO A 483 -6.90 -37.78 -5.73
N ALA A 484 -8.10 -38.19 -6.04
CA ALA A 484 -8.80 -39.18 -5.20
C ALA A 484 -7.93 -40.44 -5.05
N TRP A 485 -7.95 -41.01 -3.82
CA TRP A 485 -7.28 -42.29 -3.59
C TRP A 485 -7.87 -43.39 -4.51
N ASP A 486 -7.01 -44.13 -5.20
CA ASP A 486 -7.38 -45.15 -6.15
C ASP A 486 -7.81 -46.49 -5.51
N GLY A 487 -7.88 -46.56 -4.17
CA GLY A 487 -8.25 -47.73 -3.40
C GLY A 487 -7.10 -48.74 -3.20
N THR A 488 -5.90 -48.47 -3.75
CA THR A 488 -4.75 -49.37 -3.59
C THR A 488 -4.01 -49.04 -2.29
N ALA A 489 -3.90 -50.00 -1.38
CA ALA A 489 -3.19 -49.83 -0.10
C ALA A 489 -1.68 -49.74 -0.33
N ARG A 490 -1.11 -48.56 -0.10
CA ARG A 490 0.32 -48.25 -0.16
C ARG A 490 0.89 -47.82 1.18
N LEU A 491 0.06 -47.19 1.98
CA LEU A 491 0.46 -46.57 3.24
C LEU A 491 1.09 -47.58 4.20
N ASP A 492 0.41 -48.67 4.48
CA ASP A 492 0.87 -49.74 5.38
C ASP A 492 2.12 -50.45 4.87
N ARG A 493 2.33 -50.46 3.58
CA ARG A 493 3.44 -51.17 2.93
C ARG A 493 4.62 -50.23 2.62
N LEU A 494 4.57 -48.96 3.00
CA LEU A 494 5.57 -47.98 2.64
C LEU A 494 7.00 -48.45 2.96
N PHE A 495 7.24 -48.77 4.21
CA PHE A 495 8.58 -49.21 4.66
C PHE A 495 8.91 -50.65 4.18
N ILE A 496 7.90 -51.48 4.00
CA ILE A 496 8.07 -52.87 3.53
C ILE A 496 8.51 -52.86 2.07
N ASP A 497 7.75 -52.18 1.20
CA ASP A 497 7.95 -52.21 -0.25
C ASP A 497 9.19 -51.40 -0.66
N TYR A 498 9.47 -50.28 -0.04
CA TYR A 498 10.54 -49.36 -0.47
C TYR A 498 11.85 -49.54 0.29
N LEU A 499 11.80 -49.92 1.60
CA LEU A 499 12.99 -50.08 2.43
C LEU A 499 13.26 -51.55 2.83
N GLY A 500 12.41 -52.48 2.43
CA GLY A 500 12.58 -53.87 2.75
C GLY A 500 12.43 -54.19 4.22
N ALA A 501 11.59 -53.46 4.97
CA ALA A 501 11.29 -53.80 6.33
C ALA A 501 10.45 -55.08 6.45
N ALA A 502 10.42 -55.70 7.65
CA ALA A 502 9.65 -56.90 7.91
C ALA A 502 8.14 -56.66 7.69
N ASP A 503 7.47 -57.58 7.00
CA ASP A 503 6.02 -57.49 6.80
C ASP A 503 5.27 -58.04 8.01
N ASN A 504 5.02 -57.13 8.99
CA ASN A 504 4.30 -57.45 10.19
C ASN A 504 3.34 -56.30 10.60
N ALA A 505 2.49 -56.57 11.57
CA ALA A 505 1.49 -55.60 12.03
C ALA A 505 2.10 -54.35 12.64
N TYR A 506 3.28 -54.43 13.29
CA TYR A 506 3.97 -53.29 13.86
C TYR A 506 4.47 -52.32 12.79
N ILE A 507 5.22 -52.79 11.78
CA ILE A 507 5.76 -51.95 10.70
C ILE A 507 4.63 -51.27 9.90
N ARG A 508 3.56 -51.98 9.62
CA ARG A 508 2.36 -51.44 8.96
C ARG A 508 1.73 -50.32 9.80
N ALA A 509 1.58 -50.55 11.09
CA ALA A 509 1.05 -49.55 12.00
C ALA A 509 1.94 -48.30 12.09
N VAL A 510 3.28 -48.49 12.21
CA VAL A 510 4.24 -47.38 12.25
C VAL A 510 4.13 -46.50 11.00
N ALA A 511 4.10 -47.07 9.81
CA ALA A 511 3.97 -46.34 8.56
C ALA A 511 2.64 -45.55 8.52
N ARG A 512 1.52 -46.22 8.80
CA ARG A 512 0.18 -45.63 8.81
C ARG A 512 0.08 -44.46 9.80
N LYS A 513 0.41 -44.72 11.08
CA LYS A 513 0.28 -43.71 12.15
C LYS A 513 1.17 -42.49 11.90
N SER A 514 2.37 -42.65 11.34
CA SER A 514 3.29 -41.56 11.09
C SER A 514 2.81 -40.62 9.98
N LEU A 515 2.34 -41.16 8.85
CA LEU A 515 1.85 -40.34 7.74
C LEU A 515 0.45 -39.76 8.05
N CYS A 516 -0.43 -40.50 8.74
CA CYS A 516 -1.69 -39.93 9.24
C CYS A 516 -1.43 -38.80 10.24
N ALA A 517 -0.40 -38.90 11.10
CA ALA A 517 0.00 -37.84 12.00
C ALA A 517 0.54 -36.60 11.27
N ALA A 518 1.28 -36.79 10.17
CA ALA A 518 1.71 -35.70 9.31
C ALA A 518 0.51 -34.94 8.71
N VAL A 519 -0.49 -35.66 8.19
CA VAL A 519 -1.75 -35.08 7.69
C VAL A 519 -2.49 -34.37 8.85
N ALA A 520 -2.65 -35.06 9.99
CA ALA A 520 -3.36 -34.51 11.14
C ALA A 520 -2.74 -33.18 11.63
N ARG A 521 -1.41 -33.09 11.72
CA ARG A 521 -0.70 -31.88 12.14
C ARG A 521 -0.74 -30.76 11.11
N ALA A 522 -0.87 -31.08 9.82
CA ALA A 522 -1.11 -30.08 8.78
C ALA A 522 -2.54 -29.54 8.83
N MET A 523 -3.55 -30.42 9.05
CA MET A 523 -4.97 -30.08 9.03
C MET A 523 -5.46 -29.52 10.38
N GLN A 524 -4.88 -30.00 11.48
CA GLN A 524 -5.20 -29.62 12.87
C GLN A 524 -3.90 -29.35 13.64
N PRO A 525 -3.28 -28.20 13.45
CA PRO A 525 -2.03 -27.87 14.11
C PRO A 525 -2.11 -28.03 15.63
N GLY A 526 -1.05 -28.58 16.23
CA GLY A 526 -0.97 -28.81 17.66
C GLY A 526 -1.58 -30.14 18.13
N VAL A 527 -2.10 -30.98 17.23
CA VAL A 527 -2.58 -32.32 17.60
C VAL A 527 -1.44 -33.14 18.22
N LYS A 528 -1.79 -33.90 19.25
CA LYS A 528 -0.81 -34.70 20.01
C LYS A 528 -0.27 -35.85 19.16
N TYR A 529 1.04 -35.83 18.91
CA TYR A 529 1.81 -36.92 18.33
C TYR A 529 3.23 -36.81 18.84
N ASP A 530 3.69 -37.73 19.65
CA ASP A 530 4.97 -37.70 20.32
C ASP A 530 5.86 -38.92 20.04
N THR A 531 5.52 -39.68 19.00
CA THR A 531 6.33 -40.78 18.52
C THR A 531 7.13 -40.40 17.27
N MET A 532 8.24 -41.06 17.06
CA MET A 532 9.18 -40.84 15.96
C MET A 532 9.62 -42.21 15.40
N PRO A 533 9.25 -42.56 14.15
CA PRO A 533 9.86 -43.70 13.47
C PRO A 533 11.36 -43.51 13.32
N ILE A 534 12.14 -44.56 13.50
CA ILE A 534 13.60 -44.53 13.30
C ILE A 534 13.94 -45.60 12.28
N LEU A 535 14.39 -45.17 11.10
CA LEU A 535 14.79 -46.06 10.02
C LEU A 535 16.22 -46.52 10.24
N VAL A 536 16.35 -47.80 10.60
CA VAL A 536 17.65 -48.44 10.94
C VAL A 536 18.16 -49.21 9.72
N GLY A 537 19.44 -49.09 9.41
CA GLY A 537 20.05 -49.86 8.33
C GLY A 537 21.19 -49.14 7.63
N ALA A 538 21.90 -49.81 6.75
CA ALA A 538 23.08 -49.35 6.03
C ALA A 538 22.89 -48.00 5.29
N GLN A 539 23.98 -47.28 5.10
CA GLN A 539 23.98 -46.04 4.31
C GLN A 539 23.67 -46.36 2.83
N GLY A 540 22.98 -45.45 2.17
CA GLY A 540 22.71 -45.52 0.72
C GLY A 540 21.48 -46.32 0.33
N ILE A 541 20.73 -46.95 1.23
CA ILE A 541 19.50 -47.71 0.93
C ILE A 541 18.26 -46.85 0.61
N GLY A 542 18.37 -45.52 0.68
CA GLY A 542 17.31 -44.58 0.33
C GLY A 542 16.46 -44.04 1.47
N LYS A 543 16.85 -44.22 2.75
CA LYS A 543 16.08 -43.72 3.91
C LYS A 543 15.75 -42.22 3.83
N SER A 544 16.76 -41.36 3.75
CA SER A 544 16.59 -39.90 3.66
C SER A 544 15.94 -39.47 2.34
N THR A 545 16.20 -40.19 1.25
CA THR A 545 15.56 -39.93 -0.05
C THR A 545 14.05 -40.16 0.00
N LEU A 546 13.61 -41.24 0.67
CA LEU A 546 12.18 -41.54 0.87
C LEU A 546 11.50 -40.40 1.61
N LEU A 547 12.09 -39.93 2.73
CA LEU A 547 11.55 -38.84 3.52
C LEU A 547 11.51 -37.52 2.74
N ARG A 548 12.58 -37.21 1.99
CA ARG A 548 12.67 -36.03 1.15
C ARG A 548 11.62 -36.01 0.04
N LEU A 549 11.37 -37.15 -0.64
CA LEU A 549 10.34 -37.25 -1.66
C LEU A 549 8.93 -37.08 -1.08
N LEU A 550 8.67 -37.65 0.09
CA LEU A 550 7.39 -37.46 0.80
C LEU A 550 7.17 -36.02 1.30
N GLY A 551 8.21 -35.40 1.84
CA GLY A 551 8.12 -34.05 2.40
C GLY A 551 8.21 -32.93 1.35
N ALA A 552 8.73 -33.24 0.17
CA ALA A 552 8.92 -32.28 -0.95
C ALA A 552 9.56 -30.94 -0.48
N ASP A 553 8.94 -29.82 -0.79
CA ASP A 553 9.42 -28.47 -0.39
C ASP A 553 9.41 -28.21 1.13
N TRP A 554 8.71 -29.03 1.89
CA TRP A 554 8.59 -28.93 3.35
C TRP A 554 9.39 -29.97 4.11
N PHE A 555 10.35 -30.63 3.44
CA PHE A 555 11.31 -31.54 4.06
C PHE A 555 12.46 -30.75 4.71
N ASN A 556 12.89 -31.19 5.90
CA ASN A 556 14.00 -30.56 6.63
C ASN A 556 14.89 -31.64 7.25
N ASP A 557 16.19 -31.59 6.98
CA ASP A 557 17.24 -32.44 7.54
C ASP A 557 18.32 -31.63 8.28
N SER A 558 18.03 -30.37 8.59
CA SER A 558 19.03 -29.45 9.16
C SER A 558 18.91 -29.27 10.67
N LEU A 559 17.95 -29.94 11.33
CA LEU A 559 17.72 -29.79 12.78
C LEU A 559 18.85 -30.43 13.56
N ASN A 560 19.62 -29.59 14.26
CA ASN A 560 20.80 -30.00 15.03
C ASN A 560 20.74 -29.63 16.52
N THR A 561 19.68 -28.95 16.97
CA THR A 561 19.47 -28.59 18.38
C THR A 561 18.01 -28.83 18.77
N PHE A 562 17.76 -29.16 20.04
CA PHE A 562 16.42 -29.49 20.57
C PHE A 562 16.03 -28.59 21.73
N GLU A 563 16.84 -27.58 22.02
CA GLU A 563 16.62 -26.67 23.14
C GLU A 563 16.57 -25.21 22.66
N GLY A 564 15.89 -24.41 23.45
CA GLY A 564 15.86 -22.98 23.22
C GLY A 564 14.95 -22.52 22.06
N LYS A 565 15.15 -21.26 21.67
CA LYS A 565 14.41 -20.58 20.61
C LYS A 565 14.84 -21.07 19.22
N GLU A 566 16.14 -21.33 19.06
CA GLU A 566 16.74 -21.73 17.79
C GLU A 566 16.11 -23.03 17.25
N ALA A 567 15.92 -24.03 18.14
CA ALA A 567 15.25 -25.27 17.78
C ALA A 567 13.82 -25.04 17.23
N CYS A 568 13.10 -24.09 17.81
CA CYS A 568 11.75 -23.75 17.37
C CYS A 568 11.75 -23.02 16.01
N GLU A 569 12.73 -22.16 15.76
CA GLU A 569 12.90 -21.46 14.48
C GLU A 569 13.29 -22.42 13.36
N MET A 570 14.16 -23.40 13.64
CA MET A 570 14.62 -24.38 12.64
C MET A 570 13.51 -25.29 12.13
N ILE A 571 12.49 -25.59 12.93
CA ILE A 571 11.35 -26.43 12.49
C ILE A 571 10.25 -25.66 11.78
N GLN A 572 10.33 -24.33 11.75
CA GLN A 572 9.30 -23.53 11.13
C GLN A 572 9.26 -23.72 9.61
N GLY A 573 8.10 -23.93 9.05
CA GLY A 573 7.93 -24.21 7.63
C GLY A 573 8.29 -25.64 7.21
N SER A 574 8.58 -26.51 8.18
CA SER A 574 8.89 -27.93 7.94
C SER A 574 7.70 -28.80 8.26
N TRP A 575 7.42 -29.77 7.40
CA TRP A 575 6.37 -30.77 7.57
C TRP A 575 6.93 -32.12 8.01
N LEU A 576 7.92 -32.64 7.27
CA LEU A 576 8.67 -33.83 7.63
C LEU A 576 10.09 -33.43 8.02
N ILE A 577 10.52 -33.80 9.22
CA ILE A 577 11.85 -33.47 9.74
C ILE A 577 12.61 -34.77 9.97
N GLU A 578 13.79 -34.85 9.37
CA GLU A 578 14.72 -35.96 9.57
C GLU A 578 15.78 -35.61 10.61
N LEU A 579 15.93 -36.48 11.63
CA LEU A 579 17.01 -36.45 12.58
C LEU A 579 18.01 -37.52 12.19
N GLN A 580 19.18 -37.09 11.73
CA GLN A 580 20.26 -37.98 11.31
C GLN A 580 21.17 -38.35 12.48
N GLU A 581 21.83 -39.51 12.36
CA GLU A 581 22.91 -39.94 13.28
C GLU A 581 22.53 -39.94 14.78
N LEU A 582 21.39 -40.52 15.11
CA LEU A 582 20.90 -40.59 16.52
C LEU A 582 21.86 -41.26 17.51
N ASN A 583 22.81 -42.08 17.02
CA ASN A 583 23.85 -42.73 17.78
C ASN A 583 24.83 -41.76 18.47
N GLY A 584 24.99 -40.54 17.93
CA GLY A 584 25.84 -39.49 18.50
C GLY A 584 25.29 -38.85 19.78
N LEU A 585 24.00 -39.01 20.06
CA LEU A 585 23.33 -38.34 21.16
C LEU A 585 23.77 -38.89 22.51
N ASN A 586 24.14 -38.03 23.42
CA ASN A 586 24.34 -38.43 24.83
C ASN A 586 22.97 -38.53 25.55
N LYS A 587 22.96 -39.07 26.78
CA LYS A 587 21.72 -39.26 27.55
C LYS A 587 20.93 -37.96 27.82
N SER A 588 21.61 -36.83 27.94
CA SER A 588 20.96 -35.52 28.12
C SER A 588 20.27 -35.08 26.86
N GLU A 589 20.92 -35.22 25.70
CA GLU A 589 20.41 -34.91 24.38
C GLU A 589 19.20 -35.78 24.01
N GLU A 590 19.28 -37.09 24.30
CA GLU A 590 18.14 -38.01 24.13
C GLU A 590 16.92 -37.57 24.96
N ASN A 591 17.13 -37.10 26.17
CA ASN A 591 16.05 -36.53 26.99
C ASN A 591 15.51 -35.22 26.45
N ALA A 592 16.39 -34.36 25.92
CA ALA A 592 15.99 -33.14 25.25
C ALA A 592 15.13 -33.45 23.99
N VAL A 593 15.51 -34.42 23.15
CA VAL A 593 14.71 -34.93 22.04
C VAL A 593 13.34 -35.41 22.50
N LYS A 594 13.29 -36.25 23.56
CA LYS A 594 12.00 -36.75 24.09
C LYS A 594 11.09 -35.64 24.58
N GLN A 595 11.62 -34.63 25.23
CA GLN A 595 10.86 -33.45 25.66
C GLN A 595 10.41 -32.63 24.45
N PHE A 596 11.28 -32.42 23.47
CA PHE A 596 11.00 -31.68 22.26
C PHE A 596 9.90 -32.35 21.44
N LEU A 597 9.94 -33.67 21.23
CA LEU A 597 8.90 -34.43 20.52
C LEU A 597 7.53 -34.33 21.21
N SER A 598 7.51 -34.22 22.54
CA SER A 598 6.25 -34.19 23.31
C SER A 598 5.50 -32.88 23.28
N LYS A 599 6.10 -31.82 22.77
CA LYS A 599 5.46 -30.49 22.66
C LYS A 599 4.36 -30.50 21.61
N THR A 600 3.27 -29.84 21.91
CA THR A 600 2.17 -29.55 20.97
C THR A 600 2.25 -28.17 20.38
N ASP A 601 2.91 -27.25 21.10
CA ASP A 601 3.09 -25.87 20.75
C ASP A 601 4.52 -25.41 21.06
N ASP A 602 5.02 -24.50 20.24
CA ASP A 602 6.26 -23.78 20.49
C ASP A 602 5.93 -22.32 20.80
N ILE A 603 6.50 -21.81 21.91
CA ILE A 603 6.24 -20.44 22.38
C ILE A 603 7.56 -19.68 22.33
N TYR A 604 7.66 -18.74 21.39
CA TYR A 604 8.86 -17.91 21.26
C TYR A 604 8.51 -16.59 20.58
N ARG A 605 9.48 -15.68 20.56
CA ARG A 605 9.37 -14.40 19.85
C ARG A 605 10.19 -14.46 18.57
N GLU A 606 9.55 -14.22 17.44
CA GLU A 606 10.23 -14.15 16.14
C GLU A 606 11.35 -13.11 16.13
N PRO A 607 12.37 -13.26 15.28
CA PRO A 607 13.35 -12.22 15.05
C PRO A 607 12.64 -10.91 14.65
N TYR A 608 12.97 -9.82 15.35
CA TYR A 608 12.35 -8.49 15.18
C TYR A 608 10.85 -8.40 15.55
N GLY A 609 10.22 -9.49 15.96
CA GLY A 609 8.84 -9.49 16.44
C GLY A 609 8.70 -8.69 17.75
N ARG A 610 7.63 -7.92 17.91
CA ARG A 610 7.34 -7.15 19.13
C ARG A 610 6.70 -8.01 20.22
N ARG A 611 6.05 -9.11 19.86
CA ARG A 611 5.27 -9.96 20.77
C ARG A 611 5.73 -11.41 20.71
N THR A 612 5.58 -12.14 21.82
CA THR A 612 5.74 -13.60 21.86
C THR A 612 4.53 -14.24 21.19
N GLY A 613 4.76 -15.12 20.22
CA GLY A 613 3.73 -15.90 19.53
C GLY A 613 3.64 -17.33 20.09
N ARG A 614 2.49 -17.96 19.91
CA ARG A 614 2.26 -19.40 20.13
C ARG A 614 2.09 -20.05 18.76
N TYR A 615 2.93 -21.01 18.46
CA TYR A 615 2.99 -21.70 17.17
C TYR A 615 2.66 -23.17 17.37
N PRO A 616 1.40 -23.59 17.10
CA PRO A 616 1.01 -24.99 17.18
C PRO A 616 1.84 -25.82 16.21
N ARG A 617 2.34 -26.99 16.68
CA ARG A 617 3.20 -27.85 15.85
C ARG A 617 2.47 -28.41 14.64
N ARG A 618 3.14 -28.30 13.51
CA ARG A 618 2.65 -28.72 12.19
C ARG A 618 3.53 -29.81 11.57
N CYS A 619 4.66 -30.16 12.19
CA CYS A 619 5.64 -31.11 11.70
C CYS A 619 5.59 -32.47 12.42
N VAL A 620 6.07 -33.49 11.76
CA VAL A 620 6.37 -34.82 12.32
C VAL A 620 7.86 -35.12 12.15
N PHE A 621 8.38 -35.97 13.04
CA PHE A 621 9.80 -36.29 13.09
C PHE A 621 10.04 -37.73 12.69
N PHE A 622 11.13 -37.96 11.97
CA PHE A 622 11.67 -39.26 11.59
C PHE A 622 13.15 -39.30 11.99
N GLY A 623 13.62 -40.43 12.48
CA GLY A 623 15.03 -40.65 12.72
C GLY A 623 15.65 -41.53 11.65
N THR A 624 16.93 -41.37 11.39
CA THR A 624 17.73 -42.29 10.58
C THR A 624 19.04 -42.63 11.31
N THR A 625 19.38 -43.90 11.29
CA THR A 625 20.65 -44.39 11.87
C THR A 625 21.18 -45.58 11.08
N ASN A 626 22.48 -45.80 11.18
CA ASN A 626 23.15 -46.97 10.64
C ASN A 626 23.48 -47.99 11.70
N ASP A 627 23.33 -47.60 12.99
CA ASP A 627 23.68 -48.46 14.11
C ASP A 627 22.43 -49.18 14.64
N ASP A 628 22.58 -50.47 14.95
CA ASP A 628 21.49 -51.28 15.46
C ASP A 628 21.21 -50.98 16.94
N GLU A 629 22.23 -50.64 17.75
CA GLU A 629 22.08 -50.26 19.15
C GLU A 629 22.22 -48.72 19.31
N PHE A 630 21.12 -47.98 19.40
CA PHE A 630 21.14 -46.53 19.53
C PHE A 630 20.32 -46.00 20.70
N LEU A 631 19.44 -46.77 21.33
CA LEU A 631 18.61 -46.36 22.45
C LEU A 631 19.34 -46.51 23.77
N ARG A 632 19.77 -45.40 24.39
CA ARG A 632 20.52 -45.40 25.66
C ARG A 632 19.63 -45.46 26.91
N ASP A 633 18.42 -44.92 26.84
CA ASP A 633 17.51 -44.85 27.97
C ASP A 633 16.29 -45.74 27.75
N LYS A 634 16.22 -46.83 28.48
CA LYS A 634 15.09 -47.77 28.46
C LYS A 634 13.78 -47.14 29.00
N THR A 635 13.89 -46.03 29.78
CA THR A 635 12.73 -45.32 30.32
C THR A 635 12.27 -44.22 29.37
N GLY A 636 11.22 -44.45 28.61
CA GLY A 636 10.69 -43.45 27.62
C GLY A 636 11.03 -43.79 26.19
N ALA A 637 11.65 -44.95 25.91
CA ALA A 637 11.88 -45.51 24.59
C ALA A 637 10.57 -45.61 23.73
N ARG A 638 9.40 -45.66 24.38
CA ARG A 638 8.10 -45.73 23.71
C ARG A 638 7.85 -44.66 22.62
N ARG A 639 8.63 -43.58 22.62
CA ARG A 639 8.52 -42.51 21.62
C ARG A 639 9.27 -42.84 20.34
N PHE A 640 10.26 -43.73 20.43
CA PHE A 640 11.07 -44.15 19.32
C PHE A 640 10.53 -45.47 18.75
N LEU A 641 10.25 -45.48 17.48
CA LEU A 641 9.67 -46.65 16.80
C LEU A 641 10.69 -47.16 15.77
N PRO A 642 11.62 -48.07 16.14
CA PRO A 642 12.62 -48.59 15.23
C PRO A 642 11.99 -49.36 14.08
N VAL A 643 12.48 -49.14 12.86
CA VAL A 643 12.10 -49.85 11.64
C VAL A 643 13.35 -50.35 10.96
N ASP A 644 13.59 -51.67 11.08
CA ASP A 644 14.73 -52.32 10.46
C ASP A 644 14.54 -52.42 8.95
N CYS A 645 15.42 -51.78 8.23
CA CYS A 645 15.43 -51.78 6.79
C CYS A 645 16.28 -52.92 6.22
N MET A 646 15.97 -53.36 4.99
CA MET A 646 16.69 -54.41 4.27
C MET A 646 16.66 -55.78 4.99
N ILE A 647 15.67 -56.05 5.82
CA ILE A 647 15.39 -57.39 6.36
C ILE A 647 14.97 -58.33 5.23
N GLN A 648 14.26 -57.80 4.25
CA GLN A 648 13.90 -58.48 3.00
C GLN A 648 14.24 -57.60 1.81
N LYS A 649 14.28 -58.16 0.61
CA LYS A 649 14.52 -57.38 -0.62
C LYS A 649 13.35 -56.44 -0.89
N PRO A 650 13.59 -55.15 -1.07
CA PRO A 650 12.56 -54.19 -1.44
C PRO A 650 11.88 -54.59 -2.75
N THR A 651 10.56 -54.49 -2.83
CA THR A 651 9.78 -54.81 -4.04
C THR A 651 9.71 -53.61 -4.98
N LYS A 652 9.90 -52.41 -4.49
CA LYS A 652 9.88 -51.15 -5.23
C LYS A 652 11.14 -50.35 -4.99
N SER A 653 11.46 -49.43 -5.90
CA SER A 653 12.61 -48.52 -5.81
C SER A 653 12.19 -47.15 -5.31
N VAL A 654 12.84 -46.66 -4.23
CA VAL A 654 12.67 -45.29 -3.75
C VAL A 654 12.93 -44.28 -4.86
N PHE A 655 13.89 -44.54 -5.76
CA PHE A 655 14.34 -43.55 -6.76
C PHE A 655 13.47 -43.56 -8.04
N ARG A 656 12.85 -44.69 -8.40
CA ARG A 656 12.10 -44.84 -9.66
C ARG A 656 10.60 -44.82 -9.45
N ASP A 657 10.14 -45.53 -8.44
CA ASP A 657 8.72 -45.88 -8.29
C ASP A 657 8.03 -44.92 -7.34
N LEU A 658 8.68 -44.50 -6.23
CA LEU A 658 8.10 -43.62 -5.23
C LEU A 658 7.65 -42.26 -5.79
N PRO A 659 8.40 -41.55 -6.67
CA PRO A 659 7.96 -40.26 -7.21
C PRO A 659 6.57 -40.33 -7.89
N ASN A 660 6.21 -41.46 -8.45
CA ASN A 660 4.91 -41.67 -9.10
C ASN A 660 3.78 -42.03 -8.14
N GLU A 661 4.11 -42.47 -6.92
CA GLU A 661 3.16 -42.93 -5.93
C GLU A 661 2.94 -41.96 -4.76
N VAL A 662 3.80 -40.97 -4.56
CA VAL A 662 3.73 -40.00 -3.44
C VAL A 662 2.33 -39.39 -3.32
N SER A 663 1.73 -38.95 -4.41
CA SER A 663 0.39 -38.35 -4.39
C SER A 663 -0.68 -39.33 -3.90
N GLN A 664 -0.61 -40.60 -4.31
CA GLN A 664 -1.57 -41.64 -3.89
C GLN A 664 -1.31 -42.08 -2.43
N ILE A 665 -0.06 -42.11 -1.96
CA ILE A 665 0.28 -42.36 -0.55
C ILE A 665 -0.31 -41.29 0.35
N TRP A 666 -0.18 -40.03 -0.02
CA TRP A 666 -0.77 -38.92 0.73
C TRP A 666 -2.29 -38.88 0.63
N ALA A 667 -2.86 -39.23 -0.53
CA ALA A 667 -4.32 -39.37 -0.69
C ALA A 667 -4.90 -40.46 0.21
N GLU A 668 -4.22 -41.61 0.33
CA GLU A 668 -4.59 -42.70 1.26
C GLU A 668 -4.50 -42.22 2.72
N ALA A 669 -3.38 -41.54 3.10
CA ALA A 669 -3.20 -41.01 4.45
C ALA A 669 -4.28 -39.97 4.81
N LEU A 670 -4.68 -39.13 3.85
CA LEU A 670 -5.75 -38.16 4.02
C LEU A 670 -7.11 -38.83 4.24
N VAL A 671 -7.41 -39.89 3.52
CA VAL A 671 -8.64 -40.70 3.70
C VAL A 671 -8.62 -41.35 5.07
N CYS A 672 -7.53 -42.02 5.48
CA CYS A 672 -7.39 -42.63 6.78
C CYS A 672 -7.60 -41.62 7.91
N TRP A 673 -6.99 -40.42 7.81
CA TRP A 673 -7.19 -39.35 8.78
C TRP A 673 -8.65 -38.89 8.85
N ARG A 674 -9.32 -38.71 7.71
CA ARG A 674 -10.75 -38.32 7.66
C ARG A 674 -11.67 -39.36 8.27
N LEU A 675 -11.31 -40.63 8.19
CA LEU A 675 -12.03 -41.75 8.84
C LEU A 675 -11.76 -41.85 10.33
N GLY A 676 -10.92 -40.96 10.91
CA GLY A 676 -10.65 -40.92 12.35
C GLY A 676 -9.53 -41.85 12.81
N GLU A 677 -8.54 -42.13 11.95
CA GLU A 677 -7.38 -42.95 12.32
C GLU A 677 -6.70 -42.44 13.57
N ALA A 678 -6.57 -43.27 14.60
CA ALA A 678 -5.86 -42.93 15.83
C ALA A 678 -4.35 -42.76 15.59
N LEU A 679 -3.74 -41.76 16.25
CA LEU A 679 -2.32 -41.42 16.05
C LEU A 679 -1.37 -42.14 17.02
N TYR A 680 -1.81 -43.21 17.64
CA TYR A 680 -1.03 -44.05 18.57
C TYR A 680 -1.28 -45.52 18.30
N LEU A 681 -0.42 -46.39 18.82
CA LEU A 681 -0.59 -47.85 18.67
C LEU A 681 -1.72 -48.34 19.59
N GLU A 682 -2.86 -48.70 19.01
CA GLU A 682 -4.09 -49.04 19.73
C GLU A 682 -4.10 -50.51 20.19
N SER A 683 -3.54 -51.41 19.35
CA SER A 683 -3.51 -52.84 19.64
C SER A 683 -2.48 -53.17 20.72
N ALA A 684 -2.88 -53.85 21.76
CA ALA A 684 -1.94 -54.36 22.78
C ALA A 684 -0.87 -55.28 22.20
N GLU A 685 -1.18 -56.06 21.18
CA GLU A 685 -0.26 -56.91 20.47
C GLU A 685 0.81 -56.10 19.73
N VAL A 686 0.40 -55.07 18.97
CA VAL A 686 1.30 -54.17 18.25
C VAL A 686 2.17 -53.38 19.25
N ALA A 687 1.62 -52.95 20.38
CA ALA A 687 2.37 -52.27 21.43
C ALA A 687 3.41 -53.20 22.10
N ALA A 688 3.08 -54.51 22.25
CA ALA A 688 4.05 -55.50 22.71
C ALA A 688 5.18 -55.72 21.70
N MET A 689 4.85 -55.83 20.40
CA MET A 689 5.88 -55.92 19.35
C MET A 689 6.78 -54.68 19.34
N ALA A 690 6.22 -53.49 19.48
CA ALA A 690 7.01 -52.26 19.57
C ALA A 690 7.97 -52.28 20.72
N LYS A 691 7.56 -52.78 21.90
CA LYS A 691 8.41 -52.93 23.07
C LYS A 691 9.55 -53.90 22.83
N THR A 692 9.30 -55.06 22.22
CA THR A 692 10.35 -56.03 21.86
C THR A 692 11.39 -55.41 20.95
N VAL A 693 10.95 -54.76 19.86
CA VAL A 693 11.88 -54.12 18.93
C VAL A 693 12.68 -52.97 19.59
N GLN A 694 12.07 -52.20 20.50
CA GLN A 694 12.77 -51.17 21.28
C GLN A 694 13.82 -51.78 22.22
N GLU A 695 13.55 -52.94 22.80
CA GLU A 695 14.49 -53.69 23.65
C GLU A 695 15.68 -54.23 22.84
N GLU A 696 15.46 -54.71 21.64
CA GLU A 696 16.51 -55.17 20.71
C GLU A 696 17.48 -54.04 20.32
N HIS A 697 16.97 -52.81 20.12
CA HIS A 697 17.80 -51.66 19.80
C HIS A 697 18.35 -50.92 21.00
N ALA A 698 18.09 -51.39 22.21
CA ALA A 698 18.61 -50.79 23.41
C ALA A 698 20.13 -51.10 23.55
N LEU A 699 20.91 -50.07 23.84
CA LEU A 699 22.34 -50.25 24.12
C LEU A 699 22.53 -51.25 25.29
N HIS A 700 23.14 -52.35 25.00
CA HIS A 700 23.57 -53.31 26.05
C HIS A 700 24.89 -52.86 26.64
N SER A 701 24.87 -52.55 27.94
CA SER A 701 26.11 -52.26 28.64
C SER A 701 26.96 -53.54 28.74
N ALA A 702 28.21 -53.50 28.31
CA ALA A 702 29.16 -54.60 28.52
C ALA A 702 29.20 -55.06 29.98
N LYS A 703 28.79 -54.17 30.91
CA LYS A 703 28.65 -54.49 32.35
C LYS A 703 27.46 -55.43 32.63
N GLU A 704 26.42 -55.45 31.75
CA GLU A 704 25.21 -56.25 31.97
C GLU A 704 25.54 -57.75 31.93
N GLY A 705 26.34 -58.18 30.96
CA GLY A 705 26.82 -59.58 30.89
C GLY A 705 27.63 -59.99 32.11
N ILE A 706 28.55 -59.15 32.56
CA ILE A 706 29.39 -59.37 33.73
C ILE A 706 28.51 -59.42 35.00
N ILE A 707 27.57 -58.51 35.17
CA ILE A 707 26.62 -58.45 36.28
C ILE A 707 25.73 -59.70 36.30
N ARG A 708 25.21 -60.15 35.14
CA ARG A 708 24.40 -61.37 35.09
C ARG A 708 25.17 -62.56 35.46
N GLU A 709 26.40 -62.78 34.99
CA GLU A 709 27.27 -63.85 35.36
C GLU A 709 27.58 -63.80 36.86
N PHE A 710 27.84 -62.60 37.42
CA PHE A 710 28.11 -62.44 38.85
C PHE A 710 26.92 -62.83 39.72
N LEU A 711 25.71 -62.55 39.28
CA LEU A 711 24.48 -62.86 40.02
C LEU A 711 24.13 -64.35 39.97
N GLU A 712 24.47 -65.04 38.91
CA GLU A 712 24.17 -66.46 38.75
C GLU A 712 25.30 -67.37 39.39
N LYS A 713 26.52 -66.81 39.58
CA LYS A 713 27.60 -67.55 40.20
C LYS A 713 27.28 -67.87 41.67
N GLU A 714 27.31 -69.17 42.02
CA GLU A 714 27.13 -69.64 43.40
C GLU A 714 28.21 -69.12 44.29
N ILE A 715 27.87 -68.79 45.47
CA ILE A 715 28.78 -68.23 46.49
C ILE A 715 28.94 -69.24 47.66
N PRO A 716 30.14 -69.31 48.29
CA PRO A 716 30.34 -70.16 49.44
C PRO A 716 29.48 -69.75 50.65
N ALA A 717 29.03 -70.71 51.44
CA ALA A 717 28.42 -70.47 52.75
C ALA A 717 29.33 -69.60 53.60
N GLY A 718 28.81 -68.54 54.20
CA GLY A 718 29.58 -67.59 54.96
C GLY A 718 30.25 -66.46 54.17
N TRP A 719 29.74 -66.18 52.86
CA TRP A 719 30.17 -65.12 51.96
C TRP A 719 30.35 -63.78 52.66
N ASP A 720 29.40 -63.38 53.50
CA ASP A 720 29.42 -62.10 54.21
C ASP A 720 30.58 -61.95 55.24
N LYS A 721 31.28 -63.08 55.63
CA LYS A 721 32.40 -63.08 56.55
C LYS A 721 33.74 -62.97 55.83
N LEU A 722 33.80 -63.17 54.52
CA LEU A 722 35.06 -63.09 53.75
C LEU A 722 35.38 -61.58 53.50
N ASP A 723 36.70 -61.33 53.51
CA ASP A 723 37.19 -59.99 53.13
C ASP A 723 37.04 -59.69 51.63
N LEU A 724 37.11 -58.44 51.24
CA LEU A 724 36.93 -58.03 49.89
C LEU A 724 37.95 -58.62 48.90
N ALA A 725 39.18 -58.77 49.32
CA ALA A 725 40.25 -59.36 48.50
C ALA A 725 39.96 -60.83 48.16
N THR A 726 39.52 -61.59 49.13
CA THR A 726 39.14 -62.99 48.97
C THR A 726 37.89 -63.12 48.07
N ARG A 727 36.89 -62.25 48.17
CA ARG A 727 35.75 -62.29 47.34
C ARG A 727 36.09 -61.93 45.88
N LYS A 728 36.97 -60.94 45.62
CA LYS A 728 37.52 -60.63 44.32
C LYS A 728 38.26 -61.80 43.71
N ASN A 729 39.14 -62.47 44.52
CA ASN A 729 39.89 -63.65 44.10
C ASN A 729 38.95 -64.81 43.72
N TYR A 730 37.87 -65.00 44.50
CA TYR A 730 36.84 -65.98 44.14
C TYR A 730 36.15 -65.70 42.85
N TRP A 731 35.80 -64.43 42.63
CA TRP A 731 35.19 -63.99 41.38
C TRP A 731 36.10 -64.22 40.16
N ASN A 732 37.36 -63.91 40.29
CA ASN A 732 38.38 -64.04 39.27
C ASN A 732 38.89 -65.52 39.10
N GLY A 733 38.38 -66.43 39.89
CA GLY A 733 38.76 -67.85 39.83
C GLY A 733 40.10 -68.20 40.39
N THR A 734 40.81 -67.28 41.06
CA THR A 734 42.15 -67.52 41.73
C THR A 734 42.02 -68.07 43.09
N PHE A 735 40.87 -68.15 43.75
CA PHE A 735 40.58 -68.74 45.03
C PHE A 735 39.32 -69.59 44.96
N LYS A 736 39.44 -70.86 45.47
CA LYS A 736 38.31 -71.78 45.66
C LYS A 736 38.35 -72.31 47.05
N PRO A 737 37.27 -72.12 47.85
CA PRO A 737 37.24 -72.79 49.21
C PRO A 737 37.22 -74.27 49.00
N VAL A 738 37.93 -74.96 49.90
CA VAL A 738 37.96 -76.42 50.00
C VAL A 738 36.87 -76.86 51.02
N GLU A 739 36.00 -77.78 50.64
CA GLU A 739 34.93 -78.32 51.44
C GLU A 739 33.95 -77.28 52.01
N CYS A 740 33.22 -76.53 51.20
CA CYS A 740 32.11 -75.65 51.65
C CYS A 740 30.85 -75.93 50.88
N GLU A 741 29.70 -75.66 51.49
CA GLU A 741 28.42 -75.61 50.80
C GLU A 741 28.32 -74.34 49.94
N TYR A 742 27.77 -74.48 48.76
CA TYR A 742 27.57 -73.38 47.86
C TYR A 742 26.08 -73.01 47.84
N ARG A 743 25.73 -71.67 47.68
CA ARG A 743 24.41 -71.17 47.59
C ARG A 743 24.33 -70.10 46.52
N LYS A 744 23.11 -69.94 45.86
CA LYS A 744 22.89 -68.82 45.00
C LYS A 744 22.77 -67.51 45.80
N ARG A 745 23.20 -66.41 45.27
CA ARG A 745 23.01 -65.08 45.84
C ARG A 745 21.53 -64.80 46.07
N ASP A 746 21.20 -64.39 47.31
CA ASP A 746 19.83 -64.02 47.72
C ASP A 746 19.62 -62.49 47.69
N ARG A 747 20.65 -61.70 47.74
CA ARG A 747 20.67 -60.24 47.73
C ARG A 747 21.95 -59.70 47.11
N VAL A 748 21.90 -58.45 46.63
CA VAL A 748 22.98 -57.73 45.99
C VAL A 748 22.81 -56.23 46.12
N CYS A 749 23.91 -55.45 46.18
CA CYS A 749 23.87 -54.01 46.10
C CYS A 749 24.84 -53.49 45.04
N ALA A 750 24.59 -52.26 44.55
CA ALA A 750 25.36 -51.68 43.46
C ALA A 750 26.88 -51.54 43.82
N VAL A 751 27.19 -51.18 45.02
CA VAL A 751 28.63 -51.05 45.46
C VAL A 751 29.34 -52.39 45.52
N GLU A 752 28.61 -53.48 45.84
CA GLU A 752 29.18 -54.84 45.83
C GLU A 752 29.53 -55.28 44.41
N ILE A 753 28.63 -55.12 43.49
CA ILE A 753 28.85 -55.37 42.06
C ILE A 753 30.01 -54.54 41.52
N TRP A 754 30.03 -53.21 41.83
CA TRP A 754 31.16 -52.38 41.46
C TRP A 754 32.49 -52.87 41.90
N CYS A 755 32.59 -53.22 43.18
CA CYS A 755 33.85 -53.65 43.74
C CYS A 755 34.26 -55.10 43.40
N GLU A 756 33.29 -56.03 43.36
CA GLU A 756 33.63 -57.45 43.21
C GLU A 756 33.58 -57.88 41.73
N ALA A 757 32.56 -57.53 41.01
CA ALA A 757 32.35 -57.95 39.60
C ALA A 757 33.10 -57.05 38.62
N LEU A 758 33.02 -55.75 38.79
CA LEU A 758 33.57 -54.79 37.87
C LEU A 758 34.98 -54.30 38.21
N GLY A 759 35.56 -54.83 39.31
CA GLY A 759 36.95 -54.53 39.72
C GLY A 759 37.16 -53.10 40.22
N GLY A 760 36.15 -52.33 40.47
CA GLY A 760 36.24 -50.98 40.93
C GLY A 760 36.77 -50.84 42.37
N ASP A 761 37.29 -49.66 42.72
CA ASP A 761 37.64 -49.30 44.12
C ASP A 761 36.45 -48.51 44.71
N MET A 762 36.08 -48.89 45.97
CA MET A 762 34.99 -48.28 46.71
C MET A 762 35.12 -46.73 46.84
N ARG A 763 36.34 -46.22 46.87
CA ARG A 763 36.69 -44.79 46.99
C ARG A 763 36.31 -43.99 45.79
N TYR A 764 36.20 -44.65 44.62
CA TYR A 764 35.84 -44.01 43.36
C TYR A 764 34.38 -44.31 42.91
N PHE A 765 33.61 -45.04 43.75
CA PHE A 765 32.20 -45.32 43.48
C PHE A 765 31.36 -44.05 43.52
N ARG A 766 30.81 -43.66 42.38
CA ARG A 766 30.00 -42.43 42.23
C ARG A 766 28.52 -42.74 42.13
N ARG A 767 27.68 -41.70 42.29
CA ARG A 767 26.23 -41.81 42.12
C ARG A 767 25.85 -42.32 40.75
N GLN A 768 26.61 -41.95 39.70
CA GLN A 768 26.39 -42.42 38.33
C GLN A 768 26.58 -43.93 38.22
N ASP A 769 27.62 -44.48 38.78
CA ASP A 769 27.87 -45.93 38.79
C ASP A 769 26.75 -46.71 39.54
N ALA A 770 26.26 -46.14 40.62
CA ALA A 770 25.12 -46.71 41.36
C ALA A 770 23.82 -46.67 40.52
N VAL A 771 23.59 -45.59 39.80
CA VAL A 771 22.40 -45.45 38.92
C VAL A 771 22.47 -46.45 37.78
N GLU A 772 23.62 -46.61 37.14
CA GLU A 772 23.81 -47.54 36.04
C GLU A 772 23.60 -48.98 36.50
N ILE A 773 24.29 -49.42 37.54
CA ILE A 773 24.21 -50.81 38.07
C ILE A 773 22.77 -51.09 38.57
N ASN A 774 22.13 -50.18 39.29
CA ASN A 774 20.74 -50.36 39.73
C ASN A 774 19.77 -50.34 38.53
N GLY A 775 20.06 -49.61 37.48
CA GLY A 775 19.33 -49.65 36.21
C GLY A 775 19.39 -51.07 35.61
N ILE A 776 20.57 -51.67 35.50
CA ILE A 776 20.74 -53.04 35.04
C ILE A 776 19.97 -54.02 35.92
N LEU A 777 20.14 -53.94 37.22
CA LEU A 777 19.47 -54.84 38.17
C LEU A 777 17.93 -54.79 38.10
N SER A 778 17.36 -53.61 37.79
CA SER A 778 15.90 -53.42 37.73
C SER A 778 15.26 -54.10 36.49
N HIS A 779 16.06 -54.49 35.50
CA HIS A 779 15.60 -55.12 34.26
C HIS A 779 15.95 -56.62 34.20
N LEU A 780 16.73 -57.10 35.16
CA LEU A 780 17.09 -58.51 35.23
C LEU A 780 15.94 -59.33 35.81
N GLU A 781 15.48 -60.36 35.06
CA GLU A 781 14.49 -61.30 35.57
C GLU A 781 14.99 -62.01 36.81
N GLY A 782 14.08 -62.23 37.77
CA GLY A 782 14.39 -62.89 39.02
C GLY A 782 14.97 -61.96 40.09
N TRP A 783 15.09 -60.66 39.90
CA TRP A 783 15.59 -59.74 40.90
C TRP A 783 14.61 -58.55 41.10
N GLU A 784 14.32 -58.24 42.38
CA GLU A 784 13.45 -57.13 42.75
C GLU A 784 14.14 -56.18 43.72
N LYS A 785 13.87 -54.89 43.60
CA LYS A 785 14.39 -53.84 44.47
C LYS A 785 13.80 -54.01 45.88
N SER A 786 14.64 -54.20 46.91
CA SER A 786 14.18 -54.27 48.27
C SER A 786 13.54 -52.96 48.73
N LYS A 787 12.37 -53.06 49.38
CA LYS A 787 11.69 -51.95 50.05
C LYS A 787 12.46 -51.46 51.30
N LYS A 788 13.27 -52.34 51.94
CA LYS A 788 14.07 -52.06 53.12
C LYS A 788 15.56 -52.03 52.81
N SER A 789 16.35 -51.30 53.57
CA SER A 789 17.80 -51.40 53.53
C SER A 789 18.26 -52.77 54.01
N LEU A 790 19.19 -53.34 53.25
CA LEU A 790 19.74 -54.66 53.50
C LEU A 790 21.16 -54.51 54.11
N ARG A 791 21.57 -55.50 54.97
CA ARG A 791 22.89 -55.53 55.50
C ARG A 791 23.76 -56.47 54.70
N PHE A 792 24.88 -55.99 54.24
CA PHE A 792 25.93 -56.74 53.53
C PHE A 792 27.15 -56.85 54.34
N GLY A 793 28.00 -57.81 54.01
CA GLY A 793 29.28 -58.01 54.66
C GLY A 793 30.21 -56.79 54.56
N ALA A 794 31.27 -56.76 55.48
CA ALA A 794 32.28 -55.70 55.36
C ALA A 794 32.98 -55.75 53.99
N PRO A 795 33.25 -54.59 53.37
CA PRO A 795 33.15 -53.23 53.85
C PRO A 795 31.85 -52.49 53.60
N TYR A 796 30.82 -53.10 53.03
CA TYR A 796 29.62 -52.42 52.39
C TYR A 796 28.58 -51.94 53.41
N GLY A 797 28.42 -52.67 54.53
CA GLY A 797 27.48 -52.27 55.57
C GLY A 797 26.00 -52.33 55.17
N VAL A 798 25.23 -51.31 55.55
CA VAL A 798 23.83 -51.24 55.28
C VAL A 798 23.62 -50.45 53.98
N GLN A 799 23.03 -51.08 52.95
CA GLN A 799 22.85 -50.54 51.62
C GLN A 799 21.41 -50.75 51.12
N LYS A 800 20.98 -49.94 50.23
CA LYS A 800 19.78 -50.25 49.33
C LYS A 800 20.28 -51.29 48.33
N GLY A 801 19.53 -52.35 48.12
CA GLY A 801 19.88 -53.41 47.16
C GLY A 801 18.69 -54.10 46.59
N CYS A 802 18.95 -55.12 45.77
CA CYS A 802 17.94 -56.02 45.24
C CYS A 802 18.01 -57.41 45.93
N VAL A 803 16.85 -58.08 45.92
CA VAL A 803 16.69 -59.44 46.43
C VAL A 803 16.26 -60.37 45.29
N ARG A 804 16.73 -61.59 45.28
CA ARG A 804 16.29 -62.60 44.30
C ARG A 804 14.83 -62.98 44.60
N CYS A 805 14.00 -62.93 43.58
CA CYS A 805 12.62 -63.46 43.70
C CYS A 805 12.67 -64.95 43.77
N ASN A 806 12.12 -65.49 44.86
CA ASN A 806 11.83 -66.94 44.90
C ASN A 806 10.69 -67.22 43.96
N PHE A 807 10.99 -67.81 42.80
CA PHE A 807 9.96 -68.53 42.08
C PHE A 807 9.52 -69.69 42.97
N GLY A 808 8.33 -69.62 43.51
CA GLY A 808 7.74 -70.72 44.28
C GLY A 808 7.68 -71.97 43.41
N LEU A 809 8.05 -73.07 44.00
CA LEU A 809 7.80 -74.43 43.48
C LEU A 809 6.34 -74.54 43.09
#